data_5837d3b9b640cd8c6a39293669fe292f
#
_entry.id   5837d3b9b640cd8c6a39293669fe292f
#
_cell.length_a   1.000
_cell.length_b   1.000
_cell.length_c   1.000
_cell.angle_alpha   90.00
_cell.angle_beta   90.00
_cell.angle_gamma   90.00
#
_symmetry.space_group_name_H-M   'P 1'
#
loop_
_entity.id
_entity.type
_entity.pdbx_description
1 polymer ?
#
loop_
_entity_poly.entity_id
_entity_poly.type
_entity_poly.pdbx_seq_one_letter_code
_entity_poly.pdbx_strand_id
1 'polypeptide(L)'
;MEEKPNTGMSPLCIGILAHVDAGKTTLSEALLYTSGALRRLGRVDHADAFLDTDPQERERGITIFSKQARLTWKNRAVTLLDTPGHVDFSGETERTLPVLDAAILVVSGTDGVQGHTRTLWRLLRRNHVPTFLFINKTDLPGVNRAARMQELRSLLSPECADFSGTDWMEQAAAESEAALESFLSAGTIPPEEVRRLIAEEKLFPCLFGAALRLDGVEKLLNTLALYAPVKPAGDAFGARVYKISRDAQGARLTWLRVTGGELRARAAVKVPTENGETEEKIHQIRLYSGEKYELTDAAKAGTVCAVTGLTAAHSGDALGAEKGKSAALLEPVFTYRVHAEKADPHTVLEKLRLLEEEDPLLHVVYDEAAREIRVQLMGEVQLEILERLCRSRFGLEITFGEGGILYRETIAAPVEGVGHYEPLRHYAEVHLLLEPLEHGSGLVFASKCSTDALDLNWQRLILTHLAEKEHRGVLTGSPITDMKITLAAGRAHLKHTEGGDFRQATYRAVRQGLMRAESILLEPWYDLRLELPNECVGRAMADIQRMGGRFDPPETENGVSVLTAAAPVAECANYPREVTAYSRGQGRVSLSLRGYEPCRDTQRVVDEIGYDPERDVANTADSVFCSHGAGYTVRWDEVEQHMHLESCLRAEKETTPAQESAPRGPSAPRTGAALDKELQAIYERTYGAVKQNRAFVPRSEREKPVPQPKAKPIPAGPEYLLVDGYNIIFAWDELKAVAADHLDAARQLLMDILCNYQGVRQCRVILVFDAYRVPFHKEEIVAYNNIHVVYTKEAETADAYIEKTSHEIAKDHRVRVATSDGMEQLIVLGQGALRLSADSFHTEVMQAGEEIRETLRRLNRRERSDAVAEALRRAAENAGEK
;
A
#
# COMPACT_ATOMS: atom_id res chain seq x y z
N MET A 1 41.31 -7.89 -34.26
CA MET A 1 40.03 -8.67 -34.15
C MET A 1 40.07 -9.25 -32.74
N GLU A 2 39.51 -8.54 -31.78
CA GLU A 2 39.35 -9.06 -30.42
C GLU A 2 38.17 -9.99 -30.39
N GLU A 3 38.39 -11.24 -29.96
CA GLU A 3 37.35 -12.26 -29.78
C GLU A 3 36.26 -11.74 -28.82
N LYS A 4 35.04 -11.70 -29.31
CA LYS A 4 33.87 -11.46 -28.46
C LYS A 4 33.81 -12.57 -27.39
N PRO A 5 33.71 -12.23 -26.11
CA PRO A 5 33.61 -13.24 -25.07
C PRO A 5 32.31 -14.05 -25.26
N ASN A 6 32.48 -15.28 -25.71
CA ASN A 6 31.40 -16.27 -25.76
C ASN A 6 31.29 -16.90 -24.39
N THR A 7 30.62 -16.22 -23.47
CA THR A 7 30.40 -16.72 -22.13
C THR A 7 28.98 -17.23 -22.01
N GLY A 8 28.81 -18.49 -21.66
CA GLY A 8 27.54 -19.17 -21.41
C GLY A 8 26.76 -18.66 -20.19
N MET A 9 27.07 -17.45 -19.68
CA MET A 9 26.34 -16.78 -18.61
C MET A 9 25.39 -15.74 -19.19
N SER A 10 24.13 -15.78 -18.75
CA SER A 10 23.11 -14.78 -19.13
C SER A 10 23.53 -13.36 -18.68
N PRO A 11 23.31 -12.34 -19.52
CA PRO A 11 23.56 -10.96 -19.14
C PRO A 11 22.72 -10.57 -17.92
N LEU A 12 23.27 -9.71 -17.06
CA LEU A 12 22.64 -9.25 -15.82
C LEU A 12 22.20 -7.79 -16.00
N CYS A 13 20.95 -7.48 -15.66
CA CYS A 13 20.41 -6.14 -15.63
C CYS A 13 20.26 -5.65 -14.18
N ILE A 14 21.02 -4.60 -13.80
CA ILE A 14 21.06 -4.07 -12.44
C ILE A 14 20.59 -2.62 -12.44
N GLY A 15 19.63 -2.29 -11.57
CA GLY A 15 19.23 -0.91 -11.30
C GLY A 15 20.01 -0.32 -10.13
N ILE A 16 20.37 0.97 -10.22
CA ILE A 16 20.90 1.72 -9.08
C ILE A 16 19.84 2.72 -8.64
N LEU A 17 19.40 2.58 -7.39
CA LEU A 17 18.39 3.42 -6.74
C LEU A 17 18.98 4.08 -5.51
N ALA A 18 18.57 5.32 -5.25
CA ALA A 18 19.04 6.06 -4.08
C ALA A 18 18.13 7.24 -3.77
N HIS A 19 18.11 7.67 -2.52
CA HIS A 19 17.70 9.03 -2.19
C HIS A 19 18.69 10.06 -2.75
N VAL A 20 18.23 11.28 -2.95
CA VAL A 20 19.07 12.43 -3.37
C VAL A 20 20.31 12.52 -2.46
N ASP A 21 21.44 12.87 -3.03
CA ASP A 21 22.74 13.02 -2.35
C ASP A 21 23.33 11.77 -1.69
N ALA A 22 22.71 10.59 -1.78
CA ALA A 22 23.31 9.35 -1.29
C ALA A 22 24.57 8.93 -2.08
N GLY A 23 24.84 9.56 -3.22
CA GLY A 23 26.00 9.31 -4.07
C GLY A 23 25.78 8.24 -5.13
N LYS A 24 24.57 8.16 -5.67
CA LYS A 24 24.17 7.23 -6.73
C LYS A 24 25.03 7.35 -7.98
N THR A 25 25.08 8.53 -8.60
CA THR A 25 25.86 8.78 -9.82
C THR A 25 27.35 8.55 -9.57
N THR A 26 27.87 8.93 -8.40
CA THR A 26 29.26 8.64 -8.01
C THR A 26 29.54 7.14 -7.95
N LEU A 27 28.59 6.33 -7.44
CA LEU A 27 28.74 4.87 -7.43
C LEU A 27 28.64 4.29 -8.84
N SER A 28 27.73 4.78 -9.68
CA SER A 28 27.61 4.38 -11.09
C SER A 28 28.93 4.61 -11.84
N GLU A 29 29.54 5.79 -11.72
CA GLU A 29 30.85 6.14 -12.29
C GLU A 29 31.96 5.24 -11.75
N ALA A 30 31.99 4.99 -10.43
CA ALA A 30 32.94 4.12 -9.78
C ALA A 30 32.89 2.66 -10.28
N LEU A 31 31.68 2.12 -10.49
CA LEU A 31 31.48 0.78 -11.05
C LEU A 31 31.99 0.69 -12.49
N LEU A 32 31.66 1.69 -13.31
CA LEU A 32 32.13 1.77 -14.70
C LEU A 32 33.65 1.93 -14.81
N TYR A 33 34.25 2.75 -13.95
CA TYR A 33 35.69 2.93 -13.89
C TYR A 33 36.40 1.67 -13.41
N THR A 34 35.97 1.07 -12.31
CA THR A 34 36.58 -0.14 -11.73
C THR A 34 36.49 -1.34 -12.69
N SER A 35 35.39 -1.44 -13.47
CA SER A 35 35.25 -2.48 -14.49
C SER A 35 36.08 -2.23 -15.76
N GLY A 36 36.72 -1.07 -15.89
CA GLY A 36 37.49 -0.67 -17.08
C GLY A 36 36.63 -0.18 -18.25
N ALA A 37 35.31 -0.04 -18.08
CA ALA A 37 34.39 0.50 -19.08
C ALA A 37 34.69 2.01 -19.34
N LEU A 38 35.16 2.72 -18.31
CA LEU A 38 35.61 4.10 -18.41
C LEU A 38 37.12 4.21 -18.13
N ARG A 39 37.79 5.10 -18.88
CA ARG A 39 39.20 5.38 -18.69
C ARG A 39 39.50 6.47 -17.64
N ARG A 40 38.50 7.29 -17.32
CA ARG A 40 38.55 8.35 -16.30
C ARG A 40 37.33 8.25 -15.43
N LEU A 41 37.50 8.49 -14.15
CA LEU A 41 36.42 8.60 -13.19
C LEU A 41 35.78 10.00 -13.37
N GLY A 42 34.52 10.04 -13.83
CA GLY A 42 33.71 11.25 -13.90
C GLY A 42 33.29 11.71 -12.50
N ARG A 43 33.08 13.00 -12.34
CA ARG A 43 32.63 13.61 -11.08
C ARG A 43 31.44 14.51 -11.30
N VAL A 44 30.42 14.32 -10.48
CA VAL A 44 29.20 15.16 -10.50
C VAL A 44 29.55 16.62 -10.23
N ASP A 45 30.43 16.87 -9.24
CA ASP A 45 30.86 18.22 -8.85
C ASP A 45 31.57 19.00 -10.00
N HIS A 46 32.12 18.28 -10.98
CA HIS A 46 32.82 18.86 -12.13
C HIS A 46 31.95 18.86 -13.40
N ALA A 47 30.69 18.38 -13.32
CA ALA A 47 29.76 18.23 -14.43
C ALA A 47 30.33 17.38 -15.59
N ASP A 48 31.25 16.44 -15.32
CA ASP A 48 31.88 15.55 -16.28
C ASP A 48 31.51 14.07 -16.10
N ALA A 49 30.45 13.76 -15.33
CA ALA A 49 29.91 12.42 -15.17
C ALA A 49 29.41 11.87 -16.52
N PHE A 50 29.79 10.61 -16.83
CA PHE A 50 29.47 9.94 -18.10
C PHE A 50 27.96 9.73 -18.31
N LEU A 51 27.23 9.48 -17.22
CA LEU A 51 25.80 9.21 -17.26
C LEU A 51 24.93 10.48 -17.24
N ASP A 52 25.44 11.61 -16.71
CA ASP A 52 24.68 12.88 -16.70
C ASP A 52 24.81 13.56 -18.05
N THR A 53 24.05 13.13 -19.05
CA THR A 53 24.12 13.56 -20.43
C THR A 53 23.27 14.79 -20.73
N ASP A 54 22.15 14.97 -20.01
CA ASP A 54 21.24 16.09 -20.18
C ASP A 54 21.83 17.38 -19.55
N PRO A 55 21.76 18.56 -20.25
CA PRO A 55 22.23 19.82 -19.69
C PRO A 55 21.56 20.22 -18.37
N GLN A 56 20.30 19.88 -18.17
CA GLN A 56 19.55 20.19 -16.95
C GLN A 56 20.02 19.31 -15.76
N GLU A 57 20.39 18.06 -16.01
CA GLU A 57 20.98 17.17 -15.00
C GLU A 57 22.33 17.69 -14.55
N ARG A 58 23.19 18.13 -15.49
CA ARG A 58 24.52 18.69 -15.19
C ARG A 58 24.42 20.00 -14.41
N GLU A 59 23.48 20.89 -14.78
CA GLU A 59 23.28 22.18 -14.10
C GLU A 59 22.80 21.99 -12.65
N ARG A 60 21.91 21.00 -12.40
CA ARG A 60 21.29 20.76 -11.10
C ARG A 60 22.02 19.72 -10.24
N GLY A 61 22.89 18.92 -10.84
CA GLY A 61 23.55 17.80 -10.16
C GLY A 61 22.61 16.66 -9.77
N ILE A 62 21.45 16.54 -10.43
CA ILE A 62 20.45 15.46 -10.17
C ILE A 62 20.15 14.68 -11.44
N THR A 63 19.99 13.38 -11.33
CA THR A 63 19.52 12.53 -12.44
C THR A 63 18.00 12.67 -12.58
N ILE A 64 17.53 12.98 -13.78
CA ILE A 64 16.12 13.18 -14.12
C ILE A 64 15.58 11.97 -14.89
N PHE A 65 16.34 11.47 -15.85
CA PHE A 65 15.97 10.37 -16.74
C PHE A 65 16.77 9.12 -16.43
N SER A 66 16.15 7.97 -16.53
CA SER A 66 16.85 6.69 -16.42
C SER A 66 17.79 6.51 -17.60
N LYS A 67 19.04 6.09 -17.32
CA LYS A 67 20.10 5.89 -18.30
C LYS A 67 20.73 4.52 -18.19
N GLN A 68 21.30 4.09 -19.29
CA GLN A 68 21.87 2.77 -19.43
C GLN A 68 23.37 2.87 -19.68
N ALA A 69 24.15 2.06 -18.99
CA ALA A 69 25.56 1.81 -19.29
C ALA A 69 25.85 0.31 -19.33
N ARG A 70 26.88 -0.06 -20.06
CA ARG A 70 27.30 -1.46 -20.23
C ARG A 70 28.69 -1.63 -19.65
N LEU A 71 28.86 -2.70 -18.88
CA LEU A 71 30.17 -3.08 -18.33
C LEU A 71 30.33 -4.61 -18.38
N THR A 72 31.55 -5.07 -18.26
CA THR A 72 31.88 -6.49 -18.18
C THR A 72 32.70 -6.72 -16.92
N TRP A 73 32.30 -7.68 -16.09
CA TRP A 73 33.04 -8.05 -14.86
C TRP A 73 33.15 -9.56 -14.76
N LYS A 74 34.38 -10.10 -14.61
CA LYS A 74 34.64 -11.55 -14.52
C LYS A 74 33.91 -12.36 -15.62
N ASN A 75 34.00 -11.90 -16.85
CA ASN A 75 33.37 -12.47 -18.05
C ASN A 75 31.82 -12.42 -18.04
N ARG A 76 31.19 -11.71 -17.13
CA ARG A 76 29.74 -11.49 -17.12
C ARG A 76 29.43 -10.10 -17.67
N ALA A 77 28.55 -10.07 -18.68
CA ALA A 77 28.03 -8.81 -19.20
C ALA A 77 26.98 -8.27 -18.21
N VAL A 78 27.10 -6.99 -17.86
CA VAL A 78 26.20 -6.29 -16.97
C VAL A 78 25.68 -5.03 -17.66
N THR A 79 24.37 -4.89 -17.69
CA THR A 79 23.70 -3.63 -18.03
C THR A 79 23.30 -2.92 -16.75
N LEU A 80 23.84 -1.72 -16.57
CA LEU A 80 23.55 -0.86 -15.44
C LEU A 80 22.48 0.14 -15.85
N LEU A 81 21.36 0.20 -15.11
CA LEU A 81 20.31 1.21 -15.25
C LEU A 81 20.44 2.21 -14.09
N ASP A 82 20.88 3.42 -14.38
CA ASP A 82 20.93 4.53 -13.45
C ASP A 82 19.55 5.21 -13.43
N THR A 83 18.92 5.29 -12.26
CA THR A 83 17.56 5.82 -12.11
C THR A 83 17.56 7.17 -11.40
N PRO A 84 16.52 8.00 -11.56
CA PRO A 84 16.39 9.24 -10.79
C PRO A 84 16.41 9.01 -9.28
N GLY A 85 17.05 9.91 -8.53
CA GLY A 85 17.06 9.88 -7.06
C GLY A 85 16.08 10.86 -6.40
N HIS A 86 15.49 11.77 -7.17
CA HIS A 86 14.54 12.76 -6.66
C HIS A 86 13.12 12.20 -6.61
N VAL A 87 12.36 12.56 -5.58
CA VAL A 87 10.99 12.05 -5.35
C VAL A 87 10.08 12.34 -6.54
N ASP A 88 10.17 13.54 -7.14
CA ASP A 88 9.34 13.95 -8.27
C ASP A 88 9.50 13.04 -9.51
N PHE A 89 10.63 12.34 -9.65
CA PHE A 89 10.91 11.43 -10.77
C PHE A 89 10.81 9.95 -10.39
N SER A 90 10.21 9.65 -9.24
CA SER A 90 10.07 8.26 -8.77
C SER A 90 9.26 7.37 -9.73
N GLY A 91 8.35 7.93 -10.52
CA GLY A 91 7.63 7.22 -11.57
C GLY A 91 8.53 6.67 -12.67
N GLU A 92 9.60 7.41 -13.06
CA GLU A 92 10.61 6.91 -14.00
C GLU A 92 11.39 5.73 -13.39
N THR A 93 11.70 5.82 -12.09
CA THR A 93 12.35 4.74 -11.36
C THR A 93 11.45 3.50 -11.30
N GLU A 94 10.17 3.65 -10.95
CA GLU A 94 9.22 2.55 -10.86
C GLU A 94 9.09 1.78 -12.18
N ARG A 95 9.04 2.48 -13.31
CA ARG A 95 8.95 1.87 -14.65
C ARG A 95 10.14 0.97 -15.00
N THR A 96 11.30 1.19 -14.37
CA THR A 96 12.48 0.35 -14.61
C THR A 96 12.48 -0.96 -13.81
N LEU A 97 11.76 -1.03 -12.67
CA LEU A 97 11.83 -2.19 -11.76
C LEU A 97 11.49 -3.54 -12.40
N PRO A 98 10.44 -3.66 -13.25
CA PRO A 98 10.07 -4.93 -13.86
C PRO A 98 11.17 -5.55 -14.74
N VAL A 99 12.09 -4.72 -15.28
CA VAL A 99 13.16 -5.16 -16.17
C VAL A 99 14.48 -5.45 -15.46
N LEU A 100 14.55 -5.31 -14.14
CA LEU A 100 15.74 -5.59 -13.35
C LEU A 100 15.83 -7.07 -12.97
N ASP A 101 17.06 -7.62 -12.93
CA ASP A 101 17.37 -8.89 -12.25
C ASP A 101 17.67 -8.65 -10.78
N ALA A 102 18.33 -7.53 -10.46
CA ALA A 102 18.64 -7.10 -9.12
C ALA A 102 18.77 -5.57 -9.07
N ALA A 103 18.66 -5.02 -7.87
CA ALA A 103 18.86 -3.61 -7.60
C ALA A 103 19.98 -3.36 -6.59
N ILE A 104 20.67 -2.24 -6.73
CA ILE A 104 21.55 -1.68 -5.71
C ILE A 104 20.83 -0.50 -5.09
N LEU A 105 20.42 -0.61 -3.83
CA LEU A 105 19.89 0.49 -3.06
C LEU A 105 21.03 1.18 -2.30
N VAL A 106 21.35 2.41 -2.71
CA VAL A 106 22.44 3.19 -2.11
C VAL A 106 21.87 3.98 -0.92
N VAL A 107 22.51 3.80 0.23
CA VAL A 107 22.17 4.50 1.47
C VAL A 107 23.35 5.33 1.92
N SER A 108 23.13 6.58 2.31
CA SER A 108 24.20 7.41 2.87
C SER A 108 24.61 6.92 4.26
N GLY A 109 25.91 6.71 4.48
CA GLY A 109 26.46 6.33 5.78
C GLY A 109 26.27 7.41 6.85
N THR A 110 26.22 8.69 6.45
CA THR A 110 25.98 9.83 7.34
C THR A 110 24.50 10.01 7.66
N ASP A 111 23.64 9.98 6.64
CA ASP A 111 22.24 10.38 6.74
C ASP A 111 21.30 9.19 7.05
N GLY A 112 21.77 7.95 6.81
CA GLY A 112 21.01 6.72 7.07
C GLY A 112 19.80 6.50 6.15
N VAL A 113 18.77 5.84 6.66
CA VAL A 113 17.54 5.50 5.93
C VAL A 113 16.59 6.69 5.90
N GLN A 114 16.52 7.35 4.75
CA GLN A 114 15.64 8.50 4.50
C GLN A 114 14.21 8.07 4.11
N GLY A 115 13.25 9.01 4.16
CA GLY A 115 11.87 8.76 3.77
C GLY A 115 11.73 8.16 2.36
N HIS A 116 12.41 8.76 1.38
CA HIS A 116 12.42 8.24 0.01
C HIS A 116 13.10 6.87 -0.13
N THR A 117 14.12 6.57 0.69
CA THR A 117 14.72 5.23 0.75
C THR A 117 13.68 4.16 1.12
N ARG A 118 12.79 4.46 2.06
CA ARG A 118 11.68 3.57 2.45
C ARG A 118 10.66 3.40 1.30
N THR A 119 10.38 4.47 0.56
CA THR A 119 9.49 4.39 -0.61
C THR A 119 10.11 3.50 -1.69
N LEU A 120 11.40 3.69 -2.01
CA LEU A 120 12.12 2.84 -2.96
C LEU A 120 12.17 1.38 -2.49
N TRP A 121 12.37 1.15 -1.18
CA TRP A 121 12.33 -0.18 -0.59
C TRP A 121 10.97 -0.86 -0.78
N ARG A 122 9.86 -0.15 -0.49
CA ARG A 122 8.49 -0.67 -0.72
C ARG A 122 8.25 -1.03 -2.18
N LEU A 123 8.70 -0.18 -3.12
CA LEU A 123 8.61 -0.44 -4.55
C LEU A 123 9.40 -1.69 -4.97
N LEU A 124 10.63 -1.84 -4.47
CA LEU A 124 11.49 -3.00 -4.73
C LEU A 124 10.84 -4.30 -4.22
N ARG A 125 10.34 -4.29 -2.98
CA ARG A 125 9.66 -5.44 -2.36
C ARG A 125 8.39 -5.84 -3.12
N ARG A 126 7.55 -4.86 -3.49
CA ARG A 126 6.31 -5.12 -4.25
C ARG A 126 6.58 -5.72 -5.64
N ASN A 127 7.66 -5.29 -6.27
CA ASN A 127 8.06 -5.81 -7.59
C ASN A 127 8.95 -7.06 -7.49
N HIS A 128 9.15 -7.61 -6.30
CA HIS A 128 10.02 -8.77 -6.04
C HIS A 128 11.38 -8.64 -6.72
N VAL A 129 12.03 -7.46 -6.54
CA VAL A 129 13.36 -7.20 -7.09
C VAL A 129 14.42 -7.53 -6.04
N PRO A 130 15.28 -8.56 -6.28
CA PRO A 130 16.40 -8.89 -5.42
C PRO A 130 17.29 -7.67 -5.18
N THR A 131 17.51 -7.31 -3.90
CA THR A 131 18.11 -6.03 -3.55
C THR A 131 19.41 -6.19 -2.78
N PHE A 132 20.45 -5.47 -3.22
CA PHE A 132 21.73 -5.32 -2.54
C PHE A 132 21.79 -3.90 -1.98
N LEU A 133 22.22 -3.74 -0.73
CA LEU A 133 22.37 -2.43 -0.11
C LEU A 133 23.85 -2.00 -0.14
N PHE A 134 24.11 -0.78 -0.58
CA PHE A 134 25.45 -0.18 -0.53
C PHE A 134 25.44 1.06 0.35
N ILE A 135 26.08 0.95 1.51
CA ILE A 135 26.20 2.03 2.48
C ILE A 135 27.42 2.87 2.09
N ASN A 136 27.14 3.99 1.44
CA ASN A 136 28.12 4.88 0.84
C ASN A 136 28.63 5.94 1.82
N LYS A 137 29.68 6.68 1.46
CA LYS A 137 30.29 7.79 2.22
C LYS A 137 30.83 7.36 3.59
N THR A 138 31.30 6.13 3.71
CA THR A 138 31.84 5.61 4.99
C THR A 138 33.16 6.25 5.40
N ASP A 139 33.80 6.99 4.51
CA ASP A 139 34.99 7.79 4.76
C ASP A 139 34.77 9.11 5.50
N LEU A 140 33.49 9.51 5.64
CA LEU A 140 33.12 10.73 6.37
C LEU A 140 33.10 10.49 7.88
N PRO A 141 33.45 11.51 8.69
CA PRO A 141 33.46 11.40 10.13
C PRO A 141 32.02 11.20 10.67
N GLY A 142 31.90 10.41 11.74
CA GLY A 142 30.61 10.15 12.40
C GLY A 142 29.84 8.92 11.90
N VAL A 143 30.34 8.23 10.88
CA VAL A 143 29.68 7.00 10.39
C VAL A 143 29.96 5.84 11.36
N ASN A 144 28.90 5.32 11.97
CA ASN A 144 28.94 4.14 12.82
C ASN A 144 28.28 2.96 12.11
N ARG A 145 29.10 1.99 11.70
CA ARG A 145 28.65 0.82 10.94
C ARG A 145 27.64 -0.05 11.68
N ALA A 146 27.86 -0.30 12.99
CA ALA A 146 26.96 -1.12 13.78
C ALA A 146 25.59 -0.44 13.95
N ALA A 147 25.57 0.88 14.18
CA ALA A 147 24.34 1.66 14.24
C ALA A 147 23.59 1.65 12.89
N ARG A 148 24.30 1.80 11.76
CA ARG A 148 23.68 1.71 10.42
C ARG A 148 23.09 0.31 10.15
N MET A 149 23.79 -0.76 10.52
CA MET A 149 23.23 -2.11 10.38
C MET A 149 21.95 -2.31 11.24
N GLN A 150 21.97 -1.78 12.46
CA GLN A 150 20.77 -1.85 13.32
C GLN A 150 19.60 -1.03 12.72
N GLU A 151 19.87 0.13 12.18
CA GLU A 151 18.87 0.97 11.51
C GLU A 151 18.29 0.26 10.27
N LEU A 152 19.12 -0.30 9.39
CA LEU A 152 18.68 -1.07 8.23
C LEU A 152 17.79 -2.23 8.63
N ARG A 153 18.17 -2.98 9.68
CA ARG A 153 17.37 -4.09 10.19
C ARG A 153 16.03 -3.67 10.78
N SER A 154 15.99 -2.53 11.44
CA SER A 154 14.76 -2.04 12.08
C SER A 154 13.79 -1.35 11.12
N LEU A 155 14.30 -0.66 10.08
CA LEU A 155 13.50 0.20 9.20
C LEU A 155 13.21 -0.42 7.83
N LEU A 156 14.07 -1.34 7.38
CA LEU A 156 13.89 -1.99 6.08
C LEU A 156 13.56 -3.48 6.24
N SER A 157 14.49 -4.29 6.77
CA SER A 157 14.26 -5.73 6.95
C SER A 157 15.25 -6.35 7.94
N PRO A 158 14.80 -7.21 8.89
CA PRO A 158 15.70 -7.96 9.78
C PRO A 158 16.68 -8.88 9.03
N GLU A 159 16.37 -9.29 7.80
CA GLU A 159 17.20 -10.14 6.92
C GLU A 159 18.38 -9.39 6.27
N CYS A 160 18.59 -8.09 6.60
CA CYS A 160 19.78 -7.33 6.20
C CYS A 160 21.04 -7.92 6.85
N ALA A 161 21.99 -8.36 6.04
CA ALA A 161 23.21 -9.04 6.48
C ALA A 161 24.47 -8.32 6.00
N ASP A 162 25.45 -8.15 6.89
CA ASP A 162 26.71 -7.45 6.58
C ASP A 162 27.73 -8.39 5.88
N PHE A 163 27.83 -8.27 4.57
CA PHE A 163 28.72 -9.06 3.71
C PHE A 163 30.19 -8.66 3.80
N SER A 164 30.58 -7.80 4.75
CA SER A 164 31.99 -7.39 4.88
C SER A 164 32.85 -8.41 5.61
N GLY A 165 32.26 -9.18 6.52
CA GLY A 165 32.88 -10.30 7.24
C GLY A 165 32.40 -11.66 6.77
N THR A 166 32.37 -12.62 7.68
CA THR A 166 31.87 -13.99 7.48
C THR A 166 30.58 -14.25 8.27
N ASP A 167 30.23 -13.38 9.21
CA ASP A 167 29.10 -13.55 10.16
C ASP A 167 27.71 -13.60 9.46
N TRP A 168 27.62 -13.05 8.24
CA TRP A 168 26.42 -13.15 7.43
C TRP A 168 26.06 -14.60 7.07
N MET A 169 27.02 -15.53 7.07
CA MET A 169 26.77 -16.93 6.75
C MET A 169 25.93 -17.61 7.85
N GLU A 170 26.16 -17.27 9.12
CA GLU A 170 25.32 -17.79 10.22
C GLU A 170 23.89 -17.29 10.10
N GLN A 171 23.70 -15.99 9.77
CA GLN A 171 22.39 -15.43 9.56
C GLN A 171 21.71 -16.10 8.34
N ALA A 172 22.41 -16.25 7.22
CA ALA A 172 21.88 -16.92 6.03
C ALA A 172 21.57 -18.39 6.26
N ALA A 173 22.35 -19.08 7.11
CA ALA A 173 22.10 -20.47 7.48
C ALA A 173 20.79 -20.64 8.26
N ALA A 174 20.39 -19.65 9.06
CA ALA A 174 19.13 -19.68 9.81
C ALA A 174 17.88 -19.59 8.91
N GLU A 175 18.02 -19.11 7.68
CA GLU A 175 16.89 -18.85 6.77
C GLU A 175 16.48 -20.10 5.94
N SER A 176 17.26 -21.17 5.96
CA SER A 176 16.99 -22.36 5.15
C SER A 176 17.66 -23.62 5.73
N GLU A 177 16.92 -24.72 5.77
CA GLU A 177 17.43 -26.01 6.20
C GLU A 177 18.65 -26.49 5.38
N ALA A 178 18.60 -26.28 4.05
CA ALA A 178 19.71 -26.61 3.15
C ALA A 178 20.96 -25.73 3.38
N ALA A 179 20.76 -24.44 3.67
CA ALA A 179 21.83 -23.52 4.02
C ALA A 179 22.46 -23.90 5.37
N LEU A 180 21.65 -24.28 6.36
CA LEU A 180 22.09 -24.72 7.68
C LEU A 180 22.90 -26.01 7.60
N GLU A 181 22.41 -27.00 6.86
CA GLU A 181 23.13 -28.26 6.66
C GLU A 181 24.49 -28.05 5.99
N SER A 182 24.54 -27.20 4.95
CA SER A 182 25.77 -26.87 4.26
C SER A 182 26.76 -26.11 5.16
N PHE A 183 26.27 -25.16 5.95
CA PHE A 183 27.08 -24.39 6.88
C PHE A 183 27.65 -25.27 8.02
N LEU A 184 26.83 -26.12 8.60
CA LEU A 184 27.25 -27.06 9.67
C LEU A 184 28.26 -28.09 9.17
N SER A 185 28.13 -28.56 7.92
CA SER A 185 29.02 -29.61 7.36
C SER A 185 30.33 -29.08 6.78
N ALA A 186 30.29 -27.91 6.10
CA ALA A 186 31.42 -27.36 5.34
C ALA A 186 31.92 -26.00 5.84
N GLY A 187 31.26 -25.36 6.80
CA GLY A 187 31.55 -24.01 7.26
C GLY A 187 31.26 -22.91 6.23
N THR A 188 30.62 -23.25 5.11
CA THR A 188 30.32 -22.33 4.00
C THR A 188 28.97 -22.68 3.39
N ILE A 189 28.31 -21.70 2.77
CA ILE A 189 27.05 -21.90 2.03
C ILE A 189 27.37 -21.84 0.52
N PRO A 190 26.87 -22.79 -0.29
CA PRO A 190 27.05 -22.77 -1.73
C PRO A 190 26.49 -21.51 -2.38
N PRO A 191 27.15 -20.92 -3.39
CA PRO A 191 26.68 -19.68 -4.05
C PRO A 191 25.27 -19.80 -4.64
N GLU A 192 24.87 -20.99 -5.09
CA GLU A 192 23.51 -21.24 -5.62
C GLU A 192 22.46 -21.03 -4.52
N GLU A 193 22.73 -21.52 -3.31
CA GLU A 193 21.84 -21.39 -2.19
C GLU A 193 21.71 -19.92 -1.73
N VAL A 194 22.86 -19.21 -1.67
CA VAL A 194 22.84 -17.77 -1.37
C VAL A 194 22.03 -17.00 -2.43
N ARG A 195 22.19 -17.34 -3.73
CA ARG A 195 21.38 -16.72 -4.80
C ARG A 195 19.89 -16.99 -4.61
N ARG A 196 19.54 -18.22 -4.20
CA ARG A 196 18.15 -18.60 -3.92
C ARG A 196 17.57 -17.77 -2.78
N LEU A 197 18.27 -17.63 -1.66
CA LEU A 197 17.85 -16.84 -0.51
C LEU A 197 17.66 -15.35 -0.89
N ILE A 198 18.56 -14.80 -1.71
CA ILE A 198 18.43 -13.42 -2.21
C ILE A 198 17.22 -13.29 -3.17
N ALA A 199 17.00 -14.29 -4.05
CA ALA A 199 15.87 -14.29 -4.97
C ALA A 199 14.51 -14.45 -4.25
N GLU A 200 14.47 -15.20 -3.14
CA GLU A 200 13.32 -15.37 -2.26
C GLU A 200 13.15 -14.21 -1.26
N GLU A 201 14.01 -13.19 -1.34
CA GLU A 201 13.98 -12.01 -0.46
C GLU A 201 14.13 -12.34 1.04
N LYS A 202 14.83 -13.46 1.35
CA LYS A 202 15.18 -13.91 2.69
C LYS A 202 16.58 -13.47 3.12
N LEU A 203 17.32 -12.81 2.24
CA LEU A 203 18.67 -12.32 2.52
C LEU A 203 18.94 -11.07 1.69
N PHE A 204 19.32 -9.98 2.36
CA PHE A 204 19.67 -8.70 1.73
C PHE A 204 21.14 -8.36 2.03
N PRO A 205 22.04 -8.57 1.05
CA PRO A 205 23.45 -8.25 1.21
C PRO A 205 23.71 -6.76 1.43
N CYS A 206 24.33 -6.40 2.55
CA CYS A 206 24.75 -5.05 2.87
C CYS A 206 26.27 -4.93 2.74
N LEU A 207 26.73 -3.94 1.98
CA LEU A 207 28.15 -3.64 1.79
C LEU A 207 28.44 -2.19 2.15
N PHE A 208 29.57 -1.94 2.75
CA PHE A 208 30.03 -0.62 3.15
C PHE A 208 31.19 -0.15 2.28
N GLY A 209 31.17 1.15 1.91
CA GLY A 209 32.22 1.71 1.10
C GLY A 209 32.15 3.22 0.92
N ALA A 210 33.13 3.74 0.16
CA ALA A 210 33.21 5.15 -0.25
C ALA A 210 33.43 5.20 -1.76
N ALA A 211 32.34 5.35 -2.51
CA ALA A 211 32.37 5.30 -3.98
C ALA A 211 33.36 6.30 -4.59
N LEU A 212 33.45 7.53 -4.03
CA LEU A 212 34.37 8.56 -4.49
C LEU A 212 35.85 8.13 -4.36
N ARG A 213 36.17 7.26 -3.39
CA ARG A 213 37.53 6.71 -3.16
C ARG A 213 37.71 5.31 -3.73
N LEU A 214 36.69 4.77 -4.41
CA LEU A 214 36.63 3.40 -4.95
C LEU A 214 36.67 2.32 -3.86
N ASP A 215 36.52 2.68 -2.58
CA ASP A 215 36.51 1.72 -1.48
C ASP A 215 35.19 0.93 -1.48
N GLY A 216 35.26 -0.40 -1.32
CA GLY A 216 34.14 -1.30 -1.33
C GLY A 216 33.51 -1.58 -2.72
N VAL A 217 33.89 -0.82 -3.77
CA VAL A 217 33.28 -0.91 -5.12
C VAL A 217 33.61 -2.26 -5.79
N GLU A 218 34.88 -2.67 -5.75
CA GLU A 218 35.27 -3.98 -6.28
C GLU A 218 34.59 -5.13 -5.54
N LYS A 219 34.43 -5.02 -4.22
CA LYS A 219 33.72 -6.01 -3.42
C LYS A 219 32.25 -6.10 -3.82
N LEU A 220 31.60 -4.96 -4.08
CA LEU A 220 30.22 -4.92 -4.59
C LEU A 220 30.14 -5.63 -5.94
N LEU A 221 31.01 -5.31 -6.91
CA LEU A 221 31.05 -5.98 -8.22
C LEU A 221 31.24 -7.49 -8.08
N ASN A 222 32.13 -7.93 -7.18
CA ASN A 222 32.38 -9.35 -6.92
C ASN A 222 31.15 -10.03 -6.31
N THR A 223 30.48 -9.38 -5.37
CA THR A 223 29.26 -9.89 -4.72
C THR A 223 28.11 -10.01 -5.73
N LEU A 224 27.91 -9.00 -6.57
CA LEU A 224 26.90 -9.03 -7.63
C LEU A 224 27.20 -10.12 -8.67
N ALA A 225 28.46 -10.25 -9.12
CA ALA A 225 28.82 -11.28 -10.09
C ALA A 225 28.59 -12.70 -9.57
N LEU A 226 28.80 -12.92 -8.25
CA LEU A 226 28.69 -14.22 -7.62
C LEU A 226 27.27 -14.55 -7.17
N TYR A 227 26.54 -13.59 -6.61
CA TYR A 227 25.26 -13.85 -5.90
C TYR A 227 24.03 -13.20 -6.52
N ALA A 228 24.16 -12.28 -7.52
CA ALA A 228 22.96 -11.73 -8.14
C ALA A 228 22.20 -12.83 -8.92
N PRO A 229 20.93 -13.07 -8.59
CA PRO A 229 20.08 -13.98 -9.32
C PRO A 229 19.80 -13.42 -10.72
N VAL A 230 19.48 -14.29 -11.67
CA VAL A 230 19.03 -13.93 -13.02
C VAL A 230 17.65 -14.49 -13.22
N LYS A 231 16.74 -13.70 -13.74
CA LYS A 231 15.40 -14.17 -14.09
C LYS A 231 15.53 -15.26 -15.19
N PRO A 232 14.85 -16.39 -15.07
CA PRO A 232 14.89 -17.43 -16.08
C PRO A 232 14.37 -16.89 -17.42
N ALA A 233 15.06 -17.22 -18.50
CA ALA A 233 14.65 -16.84 -19.85
C ALA A 233 13.63 -17.86 -20.40
N GLY A 234 12.55 -17.38 -21.03
CA GLY A 234 11.64 -18.22 -21.79
C GLY A 234 12.26 -18.66 -23.14
N ASP A 235 11.79 -19.78 -23.69
CA ASP A 235 12.25 -20.25 -25.02
C ASP A 235 11.66 -19.43 -26.17
N ALA A 236 10.41 -18.98 -26.06
CA ALA A 236 9.75 -18.15 -27.05
C ALA A 236 10.10 -16.67 -26.85
N PHE A 237 10.06 -15.90 -27.94
CA PHE A 237 10.27 -14.46 -27.85
C PHE A 237 9.28 -13.81 -26.91
N GLY A 238 9.82 -13.08 -25.95
CA GLY A 238 9.11 -12.22 -25.01
C GLY A 238 9.93 -10.98 -24.71
N ALA A 239 9.28 -9.85 -24.50
CA ALA A 239 9.96 -8.61 -24.08
C ALA A 239 9.05 -7.73 -23.22
N ARG A 240 9.65 -6.93 -22.33
CA ARG A 240 8.97 -5.93 -21.50
C ARG A 240 9.44 -4.53 -21.88
N VAL A 241 8.51 -3.68 -22.28
CA VAL A 241 8.75 -2.25 -22.52
C VAL A 241 8.78 -1.53 -21.19
N TYR A 242 9.80 -0.69 -20.93
CA TYR A 242 9.89 0.07 -19.69
C TYR A 242 10.00 1.58 -19.88
N LYS A 243 10.37 2.03 -21.10
CA LYS A 243 10.56 3.45 -21.38
C LYS A 243 10.31 3.76 -22.84
N ILE A 244 9.74 4.93 -23.09
CA ILE A 244 9.68 5.56 -24.41
C ILE A 244 10.53 6.82 -24.36
N SER A 245 11.26 7.12 -25.39
CA SER A 245 11.98 8.39 -25.56
C SER A 245 12.12 8.74 -27.06
N ARG A 246 12.72 9.91 -27.34
CA ARG A 246 13.02 10.32 -28.72
C ARG A 246 14.52 10.63 -28.83
N ASP A 247 15.12 10.27 -29.96
CA ASP A 247 16.52 10.63 -30.26
C ASP A 247 16.64 12.11 -30.70
N ALA A 248 17.87 12.56 -30.91
CA ALA A 248 18.16 13.94 -31.32
C ALA A 248 17.51 14.35 -32.67
N GLN A 249 17.11 13.39 -33.48
CA GLN A 249 16.41 13.57 -34.74
C GLN A 249 14.87 13.48 -34.57
N GLY A 250 14.37 13.28 -33.34
CA GLY A 250 12.95 13.14 -33.04
C GLY A 250 12.38 11.74 -33.30
N ALA A 251 13.20 10.76 -33.69
CA ALA A 251 12.73 9.38 -33.89
C ALA A 251 12.38 8.70 -32.55
N ARG A 252 11.22 8.05 -32.53
CA ARG A 252 10.73 7.35 -31.34
C ARG A 252 11.59 6.12 -31.07
N LEU A 253 12.03 6.01 -29.81
CA LEU A 253 12.77 4.88 -29.27
C LEU A 253 11.92 4.15 -28.24
N THR A 254 11.68 2.87 -28.47
CA THR A 254 11.01 1.99 -27.49
C THR A 254 12.08 1.18 -26.78
N TRP A 255 12.26 1.43 -25.48
CA TRP A 255 13.23 0.74 -24.63
C TRP A 255 12.60 -0.49 -24.01
N LEU A 256 13.25 -1.62 -24.20
CA LEU A 256 12.72 -2.90 -23.75
C LEU A 256 13.84 -3.83 -23.25
N ARG A 257 13.45 -4.79 -22.43
CA ARG A 257 14.26 -5.95 -22.09
C ARG A 257 13.66 -7.18 -22.76
N VAL A 258 14.48 -7.95 -23.44
CA VAL A 258 14.12 -9.27 -23.98
C VAL A 258 14.07 -10.26 -22.83
N THR A 259 12.90 -10.85 -22.55
CA THR A 259 12.66 -11.79 -21.44
C THR A 259 12.72 -13.25 -21.88
N GLY A 260 12.52 -13.51 -23.17
CA GLY A 260 12.58 -14.85 -23.76
C GLY A 260 13.01 -14.84 -25.21
N GLY A 261 13.59 -15.95 -25.67
CA GLY A 261 14.01 -16.14 -27.05
C GLY A 261 15.00 -15.11 -27.57
N GLU A 262 14.79 -14.65 -28.77
CA GLU A 262 15.64 -13.69 -29.49
C GLU A 262 14.80 -12.68 -30.27
N LEU A 263 15.13 -11.40 -30.13
CA LEU A 263 14.57 -10.31 -30.93
C LEU A 263 15.48 -10.02 -32.13
N ARG A 264 14.95 -10.02 -33.35
CA ARG A 264 15.71 -9.72 -34.55
C ARG A 264 15.29 -8.42 -35.19
N ALA A 265 16.24 -7.71 -35.76
CA ALA A 265 15.97 -6.58 -36.61
C ALA A 265 15.13 -7.01 -37.82
N ARG A 266 14.19 -6.14 -38.21
CA ARG A 266 13.20 -6.36 -39.30
C ARG A 266 12.16 -7.44 -38.99
N ALA A 267 12.13 -8.04 -37.79
CA ALA A 267 11.05 -8.93 -37.36
C ALA A 267 9.76 -8.14 -37.11
N ALA A 268 8.64 -8.79 -37.39
CA ALA A 268 7.34 -8.33 -36.98
C ALA A 268 7.05 -8.77 -35.55
N VAL A 269 6.49 -7.90 -34.75
CA VAL A 269 6.17 -8.12 -33.36
C VAL A 269 4.73 -7.69 -33.09
N LYS A 270 3.98 -8.50 -32.37
CA LYS A 270 2.64 -8.16 -31.92
C LYS A 270 2.71 -7.23 -30.73
N VAL A 271 2.06 -6.07 -30.84
CA VAL A 271 1.96 -5.02 -29.84
C VAL A 271 0.51 -4.97 -29.35
N PRO A 272 0.27 -5.01 -28.03
CA PRO A 272 -1.08 -4.86 -27.50
C PRO A 272 -1.60 -3.44 -27.75
N THR A 273 -2.86 -3.33 -28.13
CA THR A 273 -3.58 -2.06 -28.29
C THR A 273 -4.96 -2.18 -27.64
N GLU A 274 -5.65 -1.09 -27.42
CA GLU A 274 -7.02 -1.09 -26.87
C GLU A 274 -8.01 -1.92 -27.71
N ASN A 275 -7.78 -2.01 -29.02
CA ASN A 275 -8.64 -2.74 -29.94
C ASN A 275 -8.14 -4.17 -30.28
N GLY A 276 -7.17 -4.70 -29.50
CA GLY A 276 -6.58 -6.02 -29.72
C GLY A 276 -5.06 -5.95 -29.92
N GLU A 277 -4.51 -6.80 -30.78
CA GLU A 277 -3.07 -6.82 -31.09
C GLU A 277 -2.82 -6.26 -32.50
N THR A 278 -1.83 -5.37 -32.64
CA THR A 278 -1.35 -4.85 -33.91
C THR A 278 0.04 -5.39 -34.20
N GLU A 279 0.30 -5.78 -35.43
CA GLU A 279 1.61 -6.27 -35.86
C GLU A 279 2.46 -5.10 -36.39
N GLU A 280 3.59 -4.79 -35.71
CA GLU A 280 4.52 -3.74 -36.07
C GLU A 280 5.92 -4.30 -36.38
N LYS A 281 6.68 -3.62 -37.23
CA LYS A 281 8.00 -4.07 -37.67
C LYS A 281 9.11 -3.30 -36.99
N ILE A 282 10.03 -4.02 -36.36
CA ILE A 282 11.26 -3.43 -35.79
C ILE A 282 12.19 -3.03 -36.94
N HIS A 283 12.62 -1.78 -36.95
CA HIS A 283 13.57 -1.31 -37.97
C HIS A 283 15.02 -1.53 -37.53
N GLN A 284 15.39 -1.08 -36.35
CA GLN A 284 16.73 -1.15 -35.77
C GLN A 284 16.70 -1.60 -34.33
N ILE A 285 17.74 -2.30 -33.90
CA ILE A 285 18.02 -2.60 -32.49
C ILE A 285 19.30 -1.87 -32.09
N ARG A 286 19.21 -1.01 -31.10
CA ARG A 286 20.29 -0.17 -30.56
C ARG A 286 20.67 -0.58 -29.15
N LEU A 287 21.94 -0.86 -28.91
CA LEU A 287 22.50 -1.16 -27.60
C LEU A 287 23.23 0.08 -27.08
N TYR A 288 22.61 0.79 -26.14
CA TYR A 288 23.13 2.03 -25.61
C TYR A 288 24.16 1.82 -24.48
N SER A 289 25.14 2.75 -24.40
CA SER A 289 25.98 2.95 -23.23
C SER A 289 26.26 4.45 -23.12
N GLY A 290 25.61 5.15 -22.20
CA GLY A 290 25.53 6.61 -22.19
C GLY A 290 24.80 7.14 -23.44
N GLU A 291 25.39 8.14 -24.10
CA GLU A 291 24.85 8.71 -25.36
C GLU A 291 25.14 7.86 -26.61
N LYS A 292 26.11 6.97 -26.51
CA LYS A 292 26.57 6.18 -27.68
C LYS A 292 25.79 4.87 -27.77
N TYR A 293 25.54 4.43 -28.97
CA TYR A 293 24.91 3.12 -29.22
C TYR A 293 25.62 2.32 -30.31
N GLU A 294 25.47 1.01 -30.21
CA GLU A 294 25.89 0.05 -31.24
C GLU A 294 24.64 -0.55 -31.89
N LEU A 295 24.67 -0.71 -33.19
CA LEU A 295 23.60 -1.44 -33.92
C LEU A 295 23.86 -2.94 -33.81
N THR A 296 22.79 -3.70 -33.61
CA THR A 296 22.85 -5.17 -33.67
C THR A 296 21.67 -5.72 -34.50
N ASP A 297 21.92 -6.84 -35.15
CA ASP A 297 20.85 -7.54 -35.92
C ASP A 297 19.99 -8.43 -35.02
N ALA A 298 20.47 -8.75 -33.78
CA ALA A 298 19.76 -9.62 -32.86
C ALA A 298 20.08 -9.29 -31.39
N ALA A 299 19.06 -9.40 -30.55
CA ALA A 299 19.17 -9.28 -29.10
C ALA A 299 18.57 -10.53 -28.43
N LYS A 300 19.40 -11.24 -27.66
CA LYS A 300 19.02 -12.45 -26.93
C LYS A 300 18.33 -12.10 -25.59
N ALA A 301 17.62 -13.06 -25.04
CA ALA A 301 17.04 -12.95 -23.69
C ALA A 301 18.04 -12.43 -22.67
N GLY A 302 17.59 -11.52 -21.79
CA GLY A 302 18.38 -10.77 -20.81
C GLY A 302 18.97 -9.46 -21.34
N THR A 303 18.93 -9.21 -22.68
CA THR A 303 19.45 -7.96 -23.26
C THR A 303 18.47 -6.81 -23.07
N VAL A 304 18.97 -5.66 -22.62
CA VAL A 304 18.24 -4.39 -22.62
C VAL A 304 18.67 -3.59 -23.83
N CYS A 305 17.71 -3.13 -24.62
CA CYS A 305 17.96 -2.40 -25.88
C CYS A 305 16.85 -1.38 -26.17
N ALA A 306 17.16 -0.44 -27.04
CA ALA A 306 16.16 0.43 -27.64
C ALA A 306 15.89 -0.01 -29.08
N VAL A 307 14.63 -0.01 -29.49
CA VAL A 307 14.21 -0.34 -30.85
C VAL A 307 13.48 0.82 -31.50
N THR A 308 13.57 0.89 -32.83
CA THR A 308 12.78 1.80 -33.65
C THR A 308 11.76 1.01 -34.46
N GLY A 309 10.62 1.63 -34.79
CA GLY A 309 9.58 1.03 -35.63
C GLY A 309 8.33 0.59 -34.86
N LEU A 310 8.36 0.61 -33.53
CA LEU A 310 7.17 0.39 -32.70
C LEU A 310 6.53 1.74 -32.38
N THR A 311 5.30 1.95 -32.84
CA THR A 311 4.55 3.22 -32.66
C THR A 311 3.42 3.09 -31.65
N ALA A 312 2.78 1.92 -31.57
CA ALA A 312 1.67 1.64 -30.66
C ALA A 312 2.09 1.16 -29.28
N ALA A 313 3.36 0.76 -29.07
CA ALA A 313 3.82 0.25 -27.79
C ALA A 313 3.91 1.34 -26.72
N HIS A 314 3.47 1.04 -25.49
CA HIS A 314 3.55 1.94 -24.34
C HIS A 314 4.49 1.39 -23.27
N SER A 315 4.91 2.27 -22.34
CA SER A 315 5.65 1.85 -21.17
C SER A 315 4.81 0.89 -20.31
N GLY A 316 5.42 -0.23 -19.88
CA GLY A 316 4.76 -1.30 -19.15
C GLY A 316 4.18 -2.43 -20.01
N ASP A 317 4.14 -2.28 -21.33
CA ASP A 317 3.59 -3.31 -22.22
C ASP A 317 4.45 -4.57 -22.26
N ALA A 318 3.75 -5.71 -22.40
CA ALA A 318 4.33 -7.02 -22.61
C ALA A 318 4.24 -7.39 -24.10
N LEU A 319 5.34 -7.83 -24.71
CA LEU A 319 5.41 -8.22 -26.09
C LEU A 319 5.67 -9.72 -26.22
N GLY A 320 5.06 -10.36 -27.22
CA GLY A 320 5.26 -11.78 -27.53
C GLY A 320 4.72 -12.71 -26.45
N ALA A 321 5.59 -13.60 -25.92
CA ALA A 321 5.20 -14.58 -24.88
C ALA A 321 5.10 -13.98 -23.47
N GLU A 322 5.59 -12.78 -23.26
CA GLU A 322 5.47 -12.04 -21.99
C GLU A 322 4.00 -11.69 -21.72
N LYS A 323 3.56 -11.71 -20.47
CA LYS A 323 2.16 -11.48 -20.10
C LYS A 323 2.01 -10.40 -19.01
N GLY A 324 0.83 -9.80 -19.01
CA GLY A 324 0.42 -8.80 -18.01
C GLY A 324 1.00 -7.42 -18.28
N LYS A 325 0.30 -6.39 -17.84
CA LYS A 325 0.77 -5.00 -17.82
C LYS A 325 1.30 -4.69 -16.44
N SER A 326 2.42 -4.00 -16.34
CA SER A 326 2.90 -3.52 -15.03
C SER A 326 1.99 -2.39 -14.57
N ALA A 327 1.32 -2.57 -13.43
CA ALA A 327 0.53 -1.51 -12.82
C ALA A 327 1.45 -0.56 -12.06
N ALA A 328 1.36 0.75 -12.32
CA ALA A 328 2.04 1.76 -11.54
C ALA A 328 1.41 1.85 -10.14
N LEU A 329 2.26 2.04 -9.13
CA LEU A 329 1.84 2.29 -7.74
C LEU A 329 1.84 3.78 -7.44
N LEU A 330 2.82 4.48 -8.01
CA LEU A 330 2.96 5.91 -7.79
C LEU A 330 2.00 6.66 -8.70
N GLU A 331 1.26 7.58 -8.09
CA GLU A 331 0.31 8.46 -8.78
C GLU A 331 0.70 9.92 -8.55
N PRO A 332 0.48 10.80 -9.54
CA PRO A 332 0.67 12.23 -9.35
C PRO A 332 -0.32 12.77 -8.31
N VAL A 333 0.10 13.82 -7.60
CA VAL A 333 -0.70 14.44 -6.52
C VAL A 333 -1.11 15.87 -6.82
N PHE A 334 -0.51 16.48 -7.83
CA PHE A 334 -0.82 17.84 -8.25
C PHE A 334 -1.37 17.87 -9.68
N THR A 335 -2.28 18.80 -9.94
CA THR A 335 -2.72 19.14 -11.28
C THR A 335 -2.48 20.61 -11.53
N TYR A 336 -1.95 20.95 -12.71
CA TYR A 336 -1.65 22.32 -13.10
C TYR A 336 -2.28 22.66 -14.42
N ARG A 337 -2.77 23.90 -14.51
CA ARG A 337 -3.26 24.48 -15.77
C ARG A 337 -2.07 24.98 -16.60
N VAL A 338 -2.04 24.61 -17.86
CA VAL A 338 -1.01 25.07 -18.80
C VAL A 338 -1.45 26.33 -19.52
N HIS A 339 -0.65 27.37 -19.45
CA HIS A 339 -0.86 28.64 -20.17
C HIS A 339 0.18 28.75 -21.28
N ALA A 340 -0.28 29.10 -22.48
CA ALA A 340 0.58 29.36 -23.63
C ALA A 340 0.08 30.60 -24.36
N GLU A 341 0.66 31.74 -24.03
CA GLU A 341 0.15 33.05 -24.57
C GLU A 341 0.34 33.22 -26.08
N LYS A 342 1.34 32.57 -26.67
CA LYS A 342 1.75 32.80 -28.08
C LYS A 342 1.50 31.61 -29.00
N ALA A 343 1.01 30.49 -28.49
CA ALA A 343 0.83 29.24 -29.24
C ALA A 343 -0.63 28.83 -29.26
N ASP A 344 -1.05 28.21 -30.37
CA ASP A 344 -2.36 27.60 -30.48
C ASP A 344 -2.53 26.44 -29.50
N PRO A 345 -3.64 26.36 -28.73
CA PRO A 345 -3.87 25.31 -27.76
C PRO A 345 -3.77 23.89 -28.32
N HIS A 346 -4.20 23.64 -29.56
CA HIS A 346 -4.09 22.36 -30.23
C HIS A 346 -2.63 21.95 -30.46
N THR A 347 -1.78 22.90 -30.87
CA THR A 347 -0.35 22.67 -31.04
C THR A 347 0.30 22.33 -29.69
N VAL A 348 -0.05 23.04 -28.64
CA VAL A 348 0.45 22.79 -27.27
C VAL A 348 0.01 21.40 -26.80
N LEU A 349 -1.26 21.06 -26.98
CA LEU A 349 -1.82 19.77 -26.63
C LEU A 349 -1.10 18.61 -27.35
N GLU A 350 -0.90 18.74 -28.66
CA GLU A 350 -0.17 17.75 -29.45
C GLU A 350 1.26 17.53 -28.93
N LYS A 351 1.98 18.59 -28.57
CA LYS A 351 3.36 18.46 -28.07
C LYS A 351 3.41 17.92 -26.63
N LEU A 352 2.46 18.30 -25.79
CA LEU A 352 2.34 17.73 -24.44
C LEU A 352 1.99 16.24 -24.48
N ARG A 353 1.15 15.78 -25.40
CA ARG A 353 0.87 14.35 -25.62
C ARG A 353 2.10 13.56 -26.08
N LEU A 354 3.03 14.17 -26.84
CA LEU A 354 4.31 13.54 -27.13
C LEU A 354 5.19 13.35 -25.88
N LEU A 355 5.09 14.28 -24.91
CA LEU A 355 5.78 14.15 -23.62
C LEU A 355 5.07 13.14 -22.71
N GLU A 356 3.75 13.04 -22.78
CA GLU A 356 2.95 12.02 -22.09
C GLU A 356 3.30 10.60 -22.55
N GLU A 357 3.62 10.38 -23.85
CA GLU A 357 4.15 9.09 -24.30
C GLU A 357 5.45 8.71 -23.59
N GLU A 358 6.33 9.71 -23.31
CA GLU A 358 7.58 9.50 -22.59
C GLU A 358 7.37 9.36 -21.08
N ASP A 359 6.45 10.13 -20.50
CA ASP A 359 6.05 10.08 -19.10
C ASP A 359 4.52 9.97 -18.95
N PRO A 360 3.99 8.73 -18.87
CA PRO A 360 2.54 8.50 -18.76
C PRO A 360 1.88 9.10 -17.52
N LEU A 361 2.65 9.42 -16.46
CA LEU A 361 2.11 10.07 -15.26
C LEU A 361 1.75 11.55 -15.48
N LEU A 362 2.16 12.13 -16.62
CA LEU A 362 1.83 13.51 -16.97
C LEU A 362 0.32 13.74 -17.17
N HIS A 363 -0.44 12.74 -17.52
CA HIS A 363 -1.89 12.73 -17.73
C HIS A 363 -2.40 14.06 -18.31
N VAL A 364 -2.19 14.25 -19.61
CA VAL A 364 -2.59 15.49 -20.30
C VAL A 364 -4.07 15.47 -20.59
N VAL A 365 -4.84 16.31 -19.93
CA VAL A 365 -6.29 16.44 -20.11
C VAL A 365 -6.62 17.76 -20.79
N TYR A 366 -7.41 17.70 -21.85
CA TYR A 366 -7.99 18.90 -22.47
C TYR A 366 -9.46 19.03 -22.08
N ASP A 367 -9.79 20.07 -21.36
CA ASP A 367 -11.16 20.43 -21.01
C ASP A 367 -11.77 21.28 -22.12
N GLU A 368 -12.64 20.69 -22.94
CA GLU A 368 -13.27 21.37 -24.08
C GLU A 368 -14.20 22.52 -23.64
N ALA A 369 -14.87 22.37 -22.49
CA ALA A 369 -15.79 23.37 -21.97
C ALA A 369 -15.06 24.63 -21.48
N ALA A 370 -13.97 24.42 -20.74
CA ALA A 370 -13.11 25.50 -20.26
C ALA A 370 -12.04 25.94 -21.27
N ARG A 371 -11.80 25.18 -22.35
CA ARG A 371 -10.70 25.33 -23.30
C ARG A 371 -9.32 25.37 -22.63
N GLU A 372 -9.14 24.54 -21.64
CA GLU A 372 -7.94 24.48 -20.81
C GLU A 372 -7.20 23.16 -20.96
N ILE A 373 -5.87 23.24 -20.98
CA ILE A 373 -5.02 22.07 -20.89
C ILE A 373 -4.58 21.93 -19.44
N ARG A 374 -4.73 20.73 -18.87
CA ARG A 374 -4.25 20.39 -17.53
C ARG A 374 -3.26 19.24 -17.60
N VAL A 375 -2.24 19.29 -16.75
CA VAL A 375 -1.23 18.23 -16.60
C VAL A 375 -1.13 17.82 -15.15
N GLN A 376 -0.81 16.56 -14.90
CA GLN A 376 -0.62 16.03 -13.56
C GLN A 376 0.87 15.79 -13.29
N LEU A 377 1.32 16.08 -12.07
CA LEU A 377 2.74 16.03 -11.68
C LEU A 377 2.90 15.49 -10.26
N MET A 378 4.08 14.91 -10.00
CA MET A 378 4.47 14.42 -8.67
C MET A 378 4.98 15.54 -7.76
N GLY A 379 5.54 16.62 -8.34
CA GLY A 379 6.11 17.73 -7.58
C GLY A 379 6.49 18.94 -8.43
N GLU A 380 6.88 20.03 -7.75
CA GLU A 380 7.17 21.32 -8.38
C GLU A 380 8.41 21.31 -9.28
N VAL A 381 9.41 20.48 -9.00
CA VAL A 381 10.62 20.40 -9.81
C VAL A 381 10.31 19.94 -11.24
N GLN A 382 9.29 19.10 -11.39
CA GLN A 382 8.82 18.68 -12.71
C GLN A 382 8.27 19.84 -13.56
N LEU A 383 7.65 20.86 -12.95
CA LEU A 383 7.15 22.05 -13.67
C LEU A 383 8.26 22.76 -14.44
N GLU A 384 9.37 23.05 -13.75
CA GLU A 384 10.50 23.75 -14.36
C GLU A 384 11.14 22.93 -15.48
N ILE A 385 11.21 21.60 -15.29
CA ILE A 385 11.76 20.71 -16.30
C ILE A 385 10.85 20.62 -17.51
N LEU A 386 9.53 20.53 -17.31
CA LEU A 386 8.54 20.47 -18.37
C LEU A 386 8.54 21.78 -19.20
N GLU A 387 8.61 22.94 -18.52
CA GLU A 387 8.78 24.24 -19.20
C GLU A 387 10.02 24.28 -20.07
N ARG A 388 11.18 23.86 -19.52
CA ARG A 388 12.45 23.83 -20.26
C ARG A 388 12.43 22.83 -21.43
N LEU A 389 11.80 21.68 -21.25
CA LEU A 389 11.64 20.68 -22.32
C LEU A 389 10.76 21.22 -23.45
N CYS A 390 9.65 21.88 -23.13
CA CYS A 390 8.80 22.49 -24.13
C CYS A 390 9.54 23.59 -24.91
N ARG A 391 10.33 24.42 -24.21
CA ARG A 391 11.12 25.47 -24.84
C ARG A 391 12.24 24.88 -25.71
N SER A 392 13.01 23.93 -25.19
CA SER A 392 14.20 23.41 -25.89
C SER A 392 13.86 22.47 -27.07
N ARG A 393 12.85 21.60 -26.91
CA ARG A 393 12.49 20.62 -27.94
C ARG A 393 11.50 21.13 -28.97
N PHE A 394 10.55 22.01 -28.54
CA PHE A 394 9.44 22.43 -29.40
C PHE A 394 9.42 23.93 -29.68
N GLY A 395 10.28 24.73 -29.01
CA GLY A 395 10.27 26.18 -29.10
C GLY A 395 9.01 26.82 -28.51
N LEU A 396 8.29 26.10 -27.63
CA LEU A 396 7.07 26.54 -26.99
C LEU A 396 7.37 27.18 -25.64
N GLU A 397 6.90 28.41 -25.47
CA GLU A 397 6.89 29.09 -24.16
C GLU A 397 5.58 28.77 -23.47
N ILE A 398 5.63 27.93 -22.44
CA ILE A 398 4.49 27.59 -21.58
C ILE A 398 4.77 28.10 -20.16
N THR A 399 3.70 28.40 -19.42
CA THR A 399 3.74 28.69 -17.98
C THR A 399 2.64 27.91 -17.30
N PHE A 400 2.72 27.77 -15.98
CA PHE A 400 1.74 27.03 -15.22
C PHE A 400 0.96 27.95 -14.31
N GLY A 401 -0.37 27.75 -14.24
CA GLY A 401 -1.25 28.41 -13.30
C GLY A 401 -1.13 27.82 -11.88
N GLU A 402 -2.00 28.27 -10.99
CA GLU A 402 -2.06 27.71 -9.65
C GLU A 402 -2.32 26.19 -9.68
N GLY A 403 -1.58 25.45 -8.89
CA GLY A 403 -1.73 24.00 -8.75
C GLY A 403 -2.93 23.62 -7.89
N GLY A 404 -3.64 22.57 -8.25
CA GLY A 404 -4.67 21.96 -7.45
C GLY A 404 -4.21 20.61 -6.88
N ILE A 405 -4.84 20.19 -5.79
CA ILE A 405 -4.63 18.86 -5.21
C ILE A 405 -5.48 17.84 -5.95
N LEU A 406 -4.93 16.67 -6.16
CA LEU A 406 -5.68 15.54 -6.71
C LEU A 406 -6.30 14.74 -5.56
N TYR A 407 -7.59 14.92 -5.37
CA TYR A 407 -8.38 14.16 -4.41
C TYR A 407 -8.78 12.80 -4.98
N ARG A 408 -9.18 11.88 -4.09
CA ARG A 408 -9.81 10.61 -4.40
C ARG A 408 -11.11 10.47 -3.61
N GLU A 409 -11.97 9.56 -4.02
CA GLU A 409 -13.20 9.28 -3.28
C GLU A 409 -13.34 7.78 -3.00
N THR A 410 -13.88 7.44 -1.84
CA THR A 410 -14.25 6.06 -1.47
C THR A 410 -15.59 6.05 -0.74
N ILE A 411 -16.03 4.91 -0.26
CA ILE A 411 -17.31 4.73 0.44
C ILE A 411 -17.10 4.22 1.86
N ALA A 412 -17.99 4.61 2.78
CA ALA A 412 -17.93 4.19 4.19
C ALA A 412 -18.50 2.80 4.45
N ALA A 413 -19.50 2.37 3.67
CA ALA A 413 -20.24 1.13 3.88
C ALA A 413 -20.61 0.47 2.55
N PRO A 414 -20.85 -0.85 2.56
CA PRO A 414 -21.29 -1.56 1.37
C PRO A 414 -22.62 -1.03 0.84
N VAL A 415 -22.73 -0.87 -0.46
CA VAL A 415 -23.94 -0.39 -1.15
C VAL A 415 -24.17 -1.18 -2.44
N GLU A 416 -25.43 -1.41 -2.77
CA GLU A 416 -25.82 -1.95 -4.07
C GLU A 416 -26.04 -0.81 -5.07
N GLY A 417 -25.41 -0.92 -6.23
CA GLY A 417 -25.66 -0.08 -7.38
C GLY A 417 -26.41 -0.82 -8.47
N VAL A 418 -27.49 -0.23 -8.96
CA VAL A 418 -28.35 -0.81 -9.99
C VAL A 418 -28.31 0.05 -11.24
N GLY A 419 -28.00 -0.57 -12.38
CA GLY A 419 -28.02 0.09 -13.67
C GLY A 419 -28.90 -0.66 -14.64
N HIS A 420 -29.89 0.01 -15.21
CA HIS A 420 -30.78 -0.53 -16.22
C HIS A 420 -30.67 0.28 -17.51
N TYR A 421 -30.59 -0.41 -18.64
CA TYR A 421 -30.54 0.22 -19.95
C TYR A 421 -31.44 -0.52 -20.93
N GLU A 422 -32.62 0.03 -21.20
CA GLU A 422 -33.66 -0.54 -22.05
C GLU A 422 -34.27 0.50 -23.01
N PRO A 423 -33.48 1.12 -23.89
CA PRO A 423 -34.07 1.84 -25.02
C PRO A 423 -34.69 0.84 -26.03
N LEU A 424 -35.48 1.35 -26.97
CA LEU A 424 -36.19 0.49 -27.93
C LEU A 424 -35.26 -0.55 -28.58
N ARG A 425 -35.60 -1.84 -28.41
CA ARG A 425 -34.85 -3.03 -28.89
C ARG A 425 -33.49 -3.27 -28.23
N HIS A 426 -33.23 -2.68 -27.08
CA HIS A 426 -32.04 -2.95 -26.26
C HIS A 426 -32.46 -3.38 -24.87
N TYR A 427 -31.63 -4.16 -24.18
CA TYR A 427 -31.91 -4.57 -22.80
C TYR A 427 -30.64 -4.99 -22.08
N ALA A 428 -30.34 -4.37 -20.98
CA ALA A 428 -29.33 -4.84 -20.03
C ALA A 428 -29.65 -4.34 -18.61
N GLU A 429 -29.55 -5.22 -17.63
CA GLU A 429 -29.63 -4.87 -16.22
C GLU A 429 -28.43 -5.43 -15.48
N VAL A 430 -27.81 -4.61 -14.62
CA VAL A 430 -26.58 -4.94 -13.89
C VAL A 430 -26.76 -4.48 -12.44
N HIS A 431 -26.53 -5.40 -11.51
CA HIS A 431 -26.47 -5.15 -10.09
C HIS A 431 -25.04 -5.33 -9.59
N LEU A 432 -24.47 -4.30 -9.03
CA LEU A 432 -23.10 -4.26 -8.50
C LEU A 432 -23.15 -4.08 -6.98
N LEU A 433 -22.38 -4.87 -6.26
CA LEU A 433 -22.11 -4.64 -4.84
C LEU A 433 -20.79 -3.89 -4.74
N LEU A 434 -20.82 -2.67 -4.20
CA LEU A 434 -19.68 -1.83 -3.93
C LEU A 434 -19.34 -1.99 -2.44
N GLU A 435 -18.14 -2.46 -2.14
CA GLU A 435 -17.67 -2.74 -0.77
C GLU A 435 -16.39 -1.91 -0.52
N PRO A 436 -16.28 -1.21 0.61
CA PRO A 436 -15.03 -0.50 0.94
C PRO A 436 -13.89 -1.50 1.20
N LEU A 437 -12.67 -1.11 0.83
CA LEU A 437 -11.43 -1.83 1.11
C LEU A 437 -10.51 -0.99 1.98
N GLU A 438 -9.41 -1.60 2.43
CA GLU A 438 -8.35 -0.89 3.16
C GLU A 438 -7.68 0.18 2.28
N HIS A 439 -7.18 1.24 2.90
CA HIS A 439 -6.50 2.33 2.20
C HIS A 439 -5.29 1.83 1.40
N GLY A 440 -5.19 2.29 0.16
CA GLY A 440 -4.15 1.90 -0.79
C GLY A 440 -4.39 0.58 -1.51
N SER A 441 -5.57 -0.04 -1.35
CA SER A 441 -5.94 -1.27 -2.07
C SER A 441 -6.34 -1.03 -3.52
N GLY A 442 -6.68 0.21 -3.88
CA GLY A 442 -7.19 0.56 -5.20
C GLY A 442 -8.55 -0.06 -5.52
N LEU A 443 -8.84 -0.27 -6.81
CA LEU A 443 -10.09 -0.88 -7.27
C LEU A 443 -9.90 -2.37 -7.55
N VAL A 444 -10.80 -3.19 -7.00
CA VAL A 444 -10.83 -4.63 -7.21
C VAL A 444 -12.16 -5.01 -7.85
N PHE A 445 -12.12 -5.73 -8.97
CA PHE A 445 -13.33 -6.18 -9.69
C PHE A 445 -13.50 -7.68 -9.56
N ALA A 446 -14.73 -8.12 -9.25
CA ALA A 446 -15.07 -9.53 -9.07
C ALA A 446 -16.48 -9.84 -9.60
N SER A 447 -16.80 -11.13 -9.80
CA SER A 447 -18.15 -11.61 -10.07
C SER A 447 -18.53 -12.70 -9.08
N LYS A 448 -19.73 -12.58 -8.50
CA LYS A 448 -20.45 -13.61 -7.75
C LYS A 448 -21.70 -14.07 -8.50
N CYS A 449 -21.96 -13.52 -9.68
CA CYS A 449 -23.14 -13.83 -10.48
C CYS A 449 -23.12 -15.28 -10.97
N SER A 450 -24.24 -16.00 -10.83
CA SER A 450 -24.38 -17.37 -11.36
C SER A 450 -24.35 -17.37 -12.89
N THR A 451 -23.67 -18.35 -13.48
CA THR A 451 -23.69 -18.58 -14.94
C THR A 451 -25.06 -18.95 -15.49
N ASP A 452 -25.95 -19.43 -14.63
CA ASP A 452 -27.34 -19.73 -15.00
C ASP A 452 -28.20 -18.45 -15.10
N ALA A 453 -27.83 -17.39 -14.36
CA ALA A 453 -28.50 -16.09 -14.41
C ALA A 453 -27.95 -15.20 -15.55
N LEU A 454 -26.64 -15.19 -15.74
CA LEU A 454 -25.97 -14.42 -16.79
C LEU A 454 -24.78 -15.20 -17.36
N ASP A 455 -24.74 -15.36 -18.68
CA ASP A 455 -23.65 -16.07 -19.38
C ASP A 455 -22.27 -15.49 -19.04
N LEU A 456 -21.26 -16.36 -18.93
CA LEU A 456 -19.90 -16.00 -18.55
C LEU A 456 -19.26 -14.93 -19.45
N ASN A 457 -19.61 -14.90 -20.73
CA ASN A 457 -19.07 -13.91 -21.68
C ASN A 457 -19.59 -12.51 -21.33
N TRP A 458 -20.87 -12.39 -20.95
CA TRP A 458 -21.43 -11.13 -20.50
C TRP A 458 -20.83 -10.70 -19.17
N GLN A 459 -20.60 -11.61 -18.22
CA GLN A 459 -19.93 -11.30 -16.96
C GLN A 459 -18.51 -10.76 -17.22
N ARG A 460 -17.73 -11.40 -18.09
CA ARG A 460 -16.38 -10.91 -18.47
C ARG A 460 -16.44 -9.55 -19.14
N LEU A 461 -17.42 -9.30 -19.99
CA LEU A 461 -17.61 -8.02 -20.65
C LEU A 461 -17.92 -6.91 -19.63
N ILE A 462 -18.78 -7.17 -18.66
CA ILE A 462 -19.09 -6.23 -17.56
C ILE A 462 -17.80 -5.90 -16.76
N LEU A 463 -17.00 -6.92 -16.41
CA LEU A 463 -15.74 -6.70 -15.71
C LEU A 463 -14.74 -5.89 -16.55
N THR A 464 -14.73 -6.08 -17.88
CA THR A 464 -13.94 -5.26 -18.80
C THR A 464 -14.43 -3.81 -18.77
N HIS A 465 -15.75 -3.57 -18.82
CA HIS A 465 -16.33 -2.23 -18.76
C HIS A 465 -16.08 -1.53 -17.42
N LEU A 466 -15.96 -2.26 -16.32
CA LEU A 466 -15.54 -1.70 -15.04
C LEU A 466 -14.07 -1.25 -15.08
N ALA A 467 -13.22 -1.99 -15.76
CA ALA A 467 -11.77 -1.71 -15.80
C ALA A 467 -11.36 -0.68 -16.87
N GLU A 468 -12.15 -0.50 -17.95
CA GLU A 468 -11.79 0.36 -19.08
C GLU A 468 -11.99 1.87 -18.82
N LYS A 469 -12.73 2.24 -17.76
CA LYS A 469 -13.09 3.63 -17.47
C LYS A 469 -12.62 4.04 -16.07
N GLU A 470 -12.08 5.23 -15.94
CA GLU A 470 -11.90 5.89 -14.65
C GLU A 470 -13.28 6.35 -14.13
N HIS A 471 -13.74 5.72 -13.04
CA HIS A 471 -15.01 6.07 -12.41
C HIS A 471 -14.85 7.26 -11.50
N ARG A 472 -15.73 8.24 -11.63
CA ARG A 472 -15.73 9.47 -10.82
C ARG A 472 -16.66 9.35 -9.63
N GLY A 473 -16.24 9.87 -8.47
CA GLY A 473 -17.05 9.99 -7.28
C GLY A 473 -18.11 11.10 -7.38
N VAL A 474 -18.84 11.30 -6.32
CA VAL A 474 -20.02 12.19 -6.29
C VAL A 474 -19.83 13.46 -5.47
N LEU A 475 -18.72 13.56 -4.69
CA LEU A 475 -18.43 14.73 -3.86
C LEU A 475 -17.73 15.83 -4.67
N THR A 476 -16.69 15.49 -5.38
CA THR A 476 -15.81 16.41 -6.12
C THR A 476 -15.62 16.01 -7.58
N GLY A 477 -16.17 14.85 -7.97
CA GLY A 477 -15.90 14.25 -9.28
C GLY A 477 -14.50 13.67 -9.40
N SER A 478 -13.78 13.53 -8.29
CA SER A 478 -12.47 12.88 -8.24
C SER A 478 -12.59 11.37 -8.50
N PRO A 479 -11.53 10.72 -8.99
CA PRO A 479 -11.56 9.27 -9.21
C PRO A 479 -11.82 8.48 -7.92
N ILE A 480 -12.59 7.41 -8.02
CA ILE A 480 -12.81 6.50 -6.89
C ILE A 480 -11.63 5.56 -6.66
N THR A 481 -11.41 5.15 -5.42
CA THR A 481 -10.37 4.18 -5.01
C THR A 481 -10.79 3.37 -3.79
N ASP A 482 -9.99 2.38 -3.42
CA ASP A 482 -10.12 1.59 -2.20
C ASP A 482 -11.51 0.96 -2.03
N MET A 483 -12.00 0.37 -3.11
CA MET A 483 -13.24 -0.37 -3.08
C MET A 483 -13.24 -1.60 -3.99
N LYS A 484 -14.02 -2.58 -3.60
CA LYS A 484 -14.30 -3.77 -4.38
C LYS A 484 -15.66 -3.63 -5.03
N ILE A 485 -15.70 -3.77 -6.34
CA ILE A 485 -16.94 -3.76 -7.13
C ILE A 485 -17.21 -5.17 -7.61
N THR A 486 -18.24 -5.78 -7.08
CA THR A 486 -18.61 -7.18 -7.36
C THR A 486 -19.89 -7.23 -8.18
N LEU A 487 -19.84 -7.87 -9.35
CA LEU A 487 -21.06 -8.20 -10.08
C LEU A 487 -21.88 -9.21 -9.28
N ALA A 488 -22.98 -8.78 -8.71
CA ALA A 488 -23.88 -9.59 -7.89
C ALA A 488 -24.94 -10.29 -8.74
N ALA A 489 -25.59 -9.57 -9.64
CA ALA A 489 -26.61 -10.09 -10.54
C ALA A 489 -26.58 -9.32 -11.87
N GLY A 490 -27.10 -9.95 -12.91
CA GLY A 490 -27.27 -9.30 -14.21
C GLY A 490 -28.27 -10.06 -15.08
N ARG A 491 -28.89 -9.36 -16.00
CA ARG A 491 -29.88 -9.94 -16.92
C ARG A 491 -29.67 -9.46 -18.34
N ALA A 492 -29.70 -10.40 -19.25
CA ALA A 492 -29.66 -10.19 -20.69
C ALA A 492 -30.99 -10.65 -21.33
N HIS A 493 -31.30 -10.12 -22.50
CA HIS A 493 -32.37 -10.60 -23.34
C HIS A 493 -31.83 -11.19 -24.63
N LEU A 494 -32.19 -12.44 -24.93
CA LEU A 494 -31.63 -13.24 -26.05
C LEU A 494 -31.63 -12.56 -27.44
N LYS A 495 -32.55 -11.60 -27.66
CA LYS A 495 -32.72 -10.94 -28.97
C LYS A 495 -32.40 -9.43 -28.95
N HIS A 496 -32.24 -8.85 -27.77
CA HIS A 496 -32.19 -7.41 -27.61
C HIS A 496 -30.99 -6.93 -26.82
N THR A 497 -30.06 -7.79 -26.43
CA THR A 497 -28.85 -7.40 -25.71
C THR A 497 -27.67 -7.38 -26.65
N GLU A 498 -27.01 -6.23 -26.71
CA GLU A 498 -25.74 -6.03 -27.39
C GLU A 498 -24.65 -5.65 -26.36
N GLY A 499 -23.36 -5.77 -26.73
CA GLY A 499 -22.25 -5.46 -25.81
C GLY A 499 -22.27 -4.03 -25.28
N GLY A 500 -22.68 -3.07 -26.09
CA GLY A 500 -22.83 -1.67 -25.72
C GLY A 500 -23.88 -1.40 -24.65
N ASP A 501 -24.88 -2.27 -24.52
CA ASP A 501 -25.96 -2.13 -23.53
C ASP A 501 -25.41 -2.40 -22.12
N PHE A 502 -24.60 -3.44 -21.99
CA PHE A 502 -23.91 -3.72 -20.72
C PHE A 502 -22.94 -2.63 -20.33
N ARG A 503 -22.25 -1.98 -21.28
CA ARG A 503 -21.44 -0.81 -20.98
C ARG A 503 -22.28 0.29 -20.33
N GLN A 504 -23.40 0.62 -20.92
CA GLN A 504 -24.32 1.65 -20.41
C GLN A 504 -24.91 1.29 -19.06
N ALA A 505 -25.37 0.04 -18.88
CA ALA A 505 -25.92 -0.44 -17.61
C ALA A 505 -24.84 -0.47 -16.49
N THR A 506 -23.62 -0.94 -16.82
CA THR A 506 -22.53 -1.00 -15.84
C THR A 506 -22.13 0.38 -15.32
N TYR A 507 -21.96 1.36 -16.20
CA TYR A 507 -21.57 2.72 -15.78
C TYR A 507 -22.67 3.37 -14.92
N ARG A 508 -23.94 3.16 -15.25
CA ARG A 508 -25.06 3.62 -14.45
C ARG A 508 -25.14 2.92 -13.09
N ALA A 509 -24.86 1.61 -13.06
CA ALA A 509 -24.85 0.85 -11.80
C ALA A 509 -23.76 1.38 -10.84
N VAL A 510 -22.54 1.62 -11.31
CA VAL A 510 -21.50 2.22 -10.49
C VAL A 510 -21.94 3.57 -9.97
N ARG A 511 -22.39 4.46 -10.88
CA ARG A 511 -22.77 5.82 -10.52
C ARG A 511 -23.96 5.88 -9.57
N GLN A 512 -24.99 5.07 -9.81
CA GLN A 512 -26.16 4.98 -8.94
C GLN A 512 -25.79 4.47 -7.55
N GLY A 513 -24.91 3.47 -7.45
CA GLY A 513 -24.40 2.99 -6.17
C GLY A 513 -23.65 4.10 -5.41
N LEU A 514 -22.81 4.87 -6.08
CA LEU A 514 -22.06 6.00 -5.48
C LEU A 514 -23.01 7.12 -5.02
N MET A 515 -24.07 7.42 -5.77
CA MET A 515 -25.08 8.42 -5.36
C MET A 515 -25.83 8.02 -4.07
N ARG A 516 -25.92 6.73 -3.78
CA ARG A 516 -26.56 6.18 -2.56
C ARG A 516 -25.61 5.95 -1.41
N ALA A 517 -24.32 5.86 -1.72
CA ALA A 517 -23.29 5.59 -0.73
C ALA A 517 -23.02 6.81 0.15
N GLU A 518 -22.58 6.57 1.37
CA GLU A 518 -21.89 7.56 2.17
C GLU A 518 -20.45 7.68 1.65
N SER A 519 -20.21 8.69 0.81
CA SER A 519 -18.90 8.90 0.19
C SER A 519 -17.92 9.61 1.12
N ILE A 520 -16.65 9.20 1.07
CA ILE A 520 -15.53 9.78 1.82
C ILE A 520 -14.56 10.40 0.82
N LEU A 521 -14.24 11.67 1.03
CA LEU A 521 -13.19 12.35 0.28
C LEU A 521 -11.83 11.99 0.89
N LEU A 522 -10.87 11.63 0.05
CA LEU A 522 -9.51 11.32 0.42
C LEU A 522 -8.56 12.39 -0.13
N GLU A 523 -7.62 12.81 0.70
CA GLU A 523 -6.55 13.75 0.34
C GLU A 523 -5.17 13.06 0.42
N PRO A 524 -4.20 13.43 -0.44
CA PRO A 524 -2.86 12.87 -0.38
C PRO A 524 -2.09 13.41 0.84
N TRP A 525 -1.29 12.54 1.45
CA TRP A 525 -0.45 12.84 2.59
C TRP A 525 1.02 12.58 2.31
N TYR A 526 1.91 13.41 2.88
CA TYR A 526 3.35 13.20 2.90
C TYR A 526 3.80 12.62 4.25
N ASP A 527 4.77 11.68 4.18
CA ASP A 527 5.70 11.44 5.27
C ASP A 527 6.79 12.51 5.23
N LEU A 528 6.98 13.20 6.35
CA LEU A 528 7.99 14.24 6.51
C LEU A 528 9.09 13.72 7.45
N ARG A 529 10.35 13.94 7.06
CA ARG A 529 11.50 13.81 7.95
C ARG A 529 12.21 15.14 7.99
N LEU A 530 12.23 15.75 9.17
CA LEU A 530 12.87 17.03 9.42
C LEU A 530 14.14 16.79 10.24
N GLU A 531 15.25 17.33 9.79
CA GLU A 531 16.52 17.38 10.54
C GLU A 531 16.77 18.84 10.89
N LEU A 532 16.70 19.18 12.17
CA LEU A 532 16.64 20.56 12.63
C LEU A 532 17.59 20.79 13.82
N PRO A 533 18.14 22.00 13.96
CA PRO A 533 18.73 22.42 15.22
C PRO A 533 17.69 22.29 16.36
N ASN A 534 18.14 21.87 17.55
CA ASN A 534 17.25 21.60 18.69
C ASN A 534 16.33 22.78 19.02
N GLU A 535 16.80 24.02 18.83
CA GLU A 535 16.04 25.27 19.06
C GLU A 535 14.86 25.44 18.10
N CYS A 536 14.87 24.78 16.94
CA CYS A 536 13.82 24.90 15.92
C CYS A 536 12.74 23.81 16.03
N VAL A 537 12.94 22.75 16.80
CA VAL A 537 12.06 21.58 16.89
C VAL A 537 10.65 21.94 17.38
N GLY A 538 10.58 22.77 18.43
CA GLY A 538 9.28 23.22 18.98
C GLY A 538 8.43 23.96 17.94
N ARG A 539 9.07 24.76 17.08
CA ARG A 539 8.39 25.44 15.99
C ARG A 539 7.89 24.44 14.94
N ALA A 540 8.74 23.50 14.53
CA ALA A 540 8.36 22.47 13.56
C ALA A 540 7.17 21.63 14.05
N MET A 541 7.17 21.24 15.33
CA MET A 541 6.04 20.51 15.93
C MET A 541 4.74 21.33 15.88
N ALA A 542 4.81 22.63 16.19
CA ALA A 542 3.66 23.54 16.12
C ALA A 542 3.18 23.76 14.67
N ASP A 543 4.09 23.87 13.72
CA ASP A 543 3.78 23.99 12.30
C ASP A 543 3.06 22.74 11.79
N ILE A 544 3.56 21.53 12.11
CA ILE A 544 2.92 20.26 11.74
C ILE A 544 1.52 20.15 12.34
N GLN A 545 1.34 20.54 13.61
CA GLN A 545 0.01 20.56 14.23
C GLN A 545 -0.94 21.54 13.55
N ARG A 546 -0.45 22.71 13.19
CA ARG A 546 -1.22 23.72 12.43
C ARG A 546 -1.67 23.18 11.08
N MET A 547 -0.78 22.48 10.39
CA MET A 547 -1.10 21.79 9.12
C MET A 547 -2.07 20.61 9.30
N GLY A 548 -2.45 20.27 10.53
CA GLY A 548 -3.30 19.11 10.81
C GLY A 548 -2.58 17.77 10.75
N GLY A 549 -1.25 17.82 10.68
CA GLY A 549 -0.40 16.64 10.66
C GLY A 549 -0.22 16.00 12.04
N ARG A 550 0.48 14.88 12.03
CA ARG A 550 0.87 14.12 13.22
C ARG A 550 2.38 13.86 13.20
N PHE A 551 3.02 13.76 14.35
CA PHE A 551 4.46 13.53 14.45
C PHE A 551 4.78 12.56 15.57
N ASP A 552 5.92 11.87 15.44
CA ASP A 552 6.51 11.06 16.48
C ASP A 552 7.41 11.91 17.40
N PRO A 553 7.70 11.46 18.63
CA PRO A 553 8.64 12.15 19.48
C PRO A 553 9.99 12.40 18.80
N PRO A 554 10.56 13.62 18.87
CA PRO A 554 11.82 13.92 18.20
C PRO A 554 12.99 13.14 18.81
N GLU A 555 13.84 12.60 17.94
CA GLU A 555 15.09 11.96 18.34
C GLU A 555 16.23 12.98 18.25
N THR A 556 16.98 13.14 19.34
CA THR A 556 18.07 14.14 19.40
C THR A 556 19.43 13.46 19.44
N GLU A 557 20.27 13.75 18.44
CA GLU A 557 21.69 13.35 18.42
C GLU A 557 22.59 14.54 18.07
N ASN A 558 23.68 14.72 18.85
CA ASN A 558 24.74 15.71 18.58
C ASN A 558 24.27 17.16 18.30
N GLY A 559 23.19 17.62 18.95
CA GLY A 559 22.66 18.99 18.77
C GLY A 559 21.73 19.18 17.58
N VAL A 560 21.46 18.11 16.82
CA VAL A 560 20.46 18.05 15.75
C VAL A 560 19.34 17.13 16.17
N SER A 561 18.10 17.56 15.99
CA SER A 561 16.91 16.75 16.22
C SER A 561 16.33 16.27 14.90
N VAL A 562 15.94 15.01 14.89
CA VAL A 562 15.19 14.38 13.79
C VAL A 562 13.73 14.26 14.23
N LEU A 563 12.83 14.88 13.47
CA LEU A 563 11.40 14.82 13.68
C LEU A 563 10.75 14.09 12.51
N THR A 564 10.14 12.95 12.77
CA THR A 564 9.34 12.21 11.80
C THR A 564 7.88 12.61 11.96
N ALA A 565 7.21 12.91 10.85
CA ALA A 565 5.85 13.41 10.86
C ALA A 565 5.08 12.95 9.62
N ALA A 566 3.77 13.15 9.63
CA ALA A 566 2.92 13.03 8.45
C ALA A 566 1.95 14.21 8.41
N ALA A 567 1.73 14.78 7.21
CA ALA A 567 0.81 15.89 7.01
C ALA A 567 0.20 15.90 5.60
N PRO A 568 -0.97 16.56 5.42
CA PRO A 568 -1.62 16.71 4.11
C PRO A 568 -0.71 17.43 3.11
N VAL A 569 -0.71 16.95 1.86
CA VAL A 569 0.08 17.54 0.77
C VAL A 569 -0.28 19.03 0.54
N ALA A 570 -1.57 19.37 0.67
CA ALA A 570 -2.08 20.72 0.50
C ALA A 570 -1.36 21.76 1.37
N GLU A 571 -1.01 21.38 2.60
CA GLU A 571 -0.40 22.27 3.59
C GLU A 571 1.13 22.25 3.52
N CYS A 572 1.72 21.25 2.84
CA CYS A 572 3.17 21.04 2.80
C CYS A 572 3.90 21.74 1.65
N ALA A 573 3.20 22.30 0.66
CA ALA A 573 3.79 22.80 -0.58
C ALA A 573 4.96 23.79 -0.36
N ASN A 574 4.82 24.75 0.55
CA ASN A 574 5.84 25.76 0.86
C ASN A 574 6.71 25.43 2.08
N TYR A 575 6.40 24.39 2.80
CA TYR A 575 7.00 24.09 4.08
C TYR A 575 8.53 23.87 4.03
N PRO A 576 9.13 23.23 3.02
CA PRO A 576 10.58 23.13 2.90
C PRO A 576 11.27 24.50 2.84
N ARG A 577 10.67 25.48 2.16
CA ARG A 577 11.18 26.86 2.10
C ARG A 577 11.08 27.57 3.46
N GLU A 578 9.98 27.37 4.17
CA GLU A 578 9.77 27.92 5.52
C GLU A 578 10.80 27.34 6.50
N VAL A 579 11.02 26.03 6.46
CA VAL A 579 12.02 25.36 7.30
C VAL A 579 13.41 25.91 7.03
N THR A 580 13.80 26.05 5.77
CA THR A 580 15.08 26.63 5.38
C THR A 580 15.23 28.06 5.92
N ALA A 581 14.17 28.86 5.85
CA ALA A 581 14.18 30.25 6.30
C ALA A 581 14.36 30.36 7.83
N TYR A 582 13.54 29.65 8.63
CA TYR A 582 13.64 29.79 10.08
C TYR A 582 14.82 29.04 10.71
N SER A 583 15.33 28.01 10.06
CA SER A 583 16.53 27.29 10.48
C SER A 583 17.85 27.93 9.98
N ARG A 584 17.75 29.08 9.26
CA ARG A 584 18.90 29.77 8.64
C ARG A 584 19.71 28.86 7.70
N GLY A 585 19.02 27.99 6.96
CA GLY A 585 19.64 27.05 6.03
C GLY A 585 20.26 25.80 6.68
N GLN A 586 20.11 25.62 8.00
CA GLN A 586 20.64 24.43 8.70
C GLN A 586 19.63 23.27 8.75
N GLY A 587 18.33 23.56 8.60
CA GLY A 587 17.29 22.54 8.57
C GLY A 587 17.18 21.86 7.21
N ARG A 588 16.87 20.58 7.22
CA ARG A 588 16.56 19.78 6.04
C ARG A 588 15.18 19.17 6.18
N VAL A 589 14.42 19.16 5.09
CA VAL A 589 13.11 18.50 5.00
C VAL A 589 13.15 17.48 3.88
N SER A 590 12.80 16.26 4.17
CA SER A 590 12.60 15.20 3.19
C SER A 590 11.12 14.85 3.17
N LEU A 591 10.50 14.94 2.00
CA LEU A 591 9.09 14.59 1.75
C LEU A 591 9.02 13.30 0.96
N SER A 592 8.07 12.43 1.31
CA SER A 592 7.76 11.25 0.49
C SER A 592 6.26 10.98 0.56
N LEU A 593 5.65 10.64 -0.59
CA LEU A 593 4.23 10.35 -0.63
C LEU A 593 3.90 9.14 0.25
N ARG A 594 3.03 9.35 1.23
CA ARG A 594 2.54 8.30 2.13
C ARG A 594 1.38 7.50 1.51
N GLY A 595 0.51 8.19 0.80
CA GLY A 595 -0.73 7.69 0.24
C GLY A 595 -1.87 8.67 0.49
N TYR A 596 -3.10 8.17 0.47
CA TYR A 596 -4.31 8.96 0.66
C TYR A 596 -4.92 8.65 2.03
N GLU A 597 -5.41 9.69 2.71
CA GLU A 597 -6.14 9.57 3.98
C GLU A 597 -7.44 10.39 3.91
N PRO A 598 -8.45 10.13 4.78
CA PRO A 598 -9.69 10.90 4.78
C PRO A 598 -9.43 12.40 4.92
N CYS A 599 -10.06 13.18 4.04
CA CYS A 599 -9.90 14.63 4.00
C CYS A 599 -10.49 15.25 5.28
N ARG A 600 -9.70 16.11 5.92
CA ARG A 600 -10.07 16.73 7.19
C ARG A 600 -11.20 17.75 7.04
N ASP A 601 -11.19 18.53 5.98
CA ASP A 601 -12.16 19.60 5.73
C ASP A 601 -12.92 19.37 4.43
N THR A 602 -13.57 18.20 4.38
CA THR A 602 -14.31 17.72 3.19
C THR A 602 -15.30 18.76 2.69
N GLN A 603 -16.05 19.40 3.59
CA GLN A 603 -17.09 20.35 3.18
C GLN A 603 -16.50 21.58 2.46
N ARG A 604 -15.40 22.14 2.98
CA ARG A 604 -14.71 23.27 2.32
C ARG A 604 -14.25 22.89 0.92
N VAL A 605 -13.64 21.73 0.77
CA VAL A 605 -13.12 21.25 -0.53
C VAL A 605 -14.28 21.03 -1.52
N VAL A 606 -15.37 20.43 -1.07
CA VAL A 606 -16.56 20.22 -1.91
C VAL A 606 -17.16 21.56 -2.37
N ASP A 607 -17.26 22.52 -1.45
CA ASP A 607 -17.80 23.86 -1.76
C ASP A 607 -16.87 24.64 -2.71
N GLU A 608 -15.56 24.53 -2.55
CA GLU A 608 -14.55 25.14 -3.43
C GLU A 608 -14.57 24.55 -4.85
N ILE A 609 -14.68 23.23 -4.97
CA ILE A 609 -14.74 22.56 -6.28
C ILE A 609 -16.09 22.74 -6.94
N GLY A 610 -17.18 22.73 -6.15
CA GLY A 610 -18.54 22.99 -6.64
C GLY A 610 -19.05 21.98 -7.66
N TYR A 611 -18.61 20.72 -7.57
CA TYR A 611 -19.04 19.65 -8.48
C TYR A 611 -20.49 19.24 -8.21
N ASP A 612 -21.30 19.18 -9.26
CA ASP A 612 -22.70 18.74 -9.20
C ASP A 612 -22.86 17.38 -9.91
N PRO A 613 -23.01 16.27 -9.17
CA PRO A 613 -23.09 14.94 -9.75
C PRO A 613 -24.33 14.69 -10.60
N GLU A 614 -25.42 15.43 -10.39
CA GLU A 614 -26.66 15.30 -11.20
C GLU A 614 -26.55 16.03 -12.56
N ARG A 615 -25.66 17.03 -12.65
CA ARG A 615 -25.40 17.74 -13.91
C ARG A 615 -24.34 17.10 -14.78
N ASP A 616 -23.61 16.10 -14.29
CA ASP A 616 -22.62 15.37 -15.06
C ASP A 616 -23.28 14.35 -16.01
N VAL A 617 -23.71 14.83 -17.16
CA VAL A 617 -24.40 14.02 -18.19
C VAL A 617 -23.53 12.87 -18.71
N ALA A 618 -22.19 13.03 -18.72
CA ALA A 618 -21.24 12.01 -19.15
C ALA A 618 -21.17 10.82 -18.17
N ASN A 619 -21.52 11.04 -16.91
CA ASN A 619 -21.53 10.06 -15.84
C ASN A 619 -22.91 9.98 -15.16
N THR A 620 -23.97 9.89 -15.94
CA THR A 620 -25.34 9.84 -15.39
C THR A 620 -25.59 8.61 -14.53
N ALA A 621 -26.27 8.79 -13.41
CA ALA A 621 -26.74 7.72 -12.52
C ALA A 621 -28.14 7.22 -12.89
N ASP A 622 -28.85 7.94 -13.73
CA ASP A 622 -30.23 7.63 -14.12
C ASP A 622 -30.26 6.43 -15.07
N SER A 623 -31.26 5.58 -14.91
CA SER A 623 -31.48 4.40 -15.73
C SER A 623 -32.51 4.65 -16.83
N VAL A 624 -32.48 3.86 -17.90
CA VAL A 624 -33.41 3.94 -19.02
C VAL A 624 -34.28 2.69 -19.06
N PHE A 625 -35.57 2.84 -18.95
CA PHE A 625 -36.57 1.78 -19.03
C PHE A 625 -37.46 1.96 -20.27
N CYS A 626 -38.13 0.91 -20.69
CA CYS A 626 -39.04 0.91 -21.82
C CYS A 626 -40.47 0.61 -21.39
N SER A 627 -41.42 1.45 -21.79
CA SER A 627 -42.84 1.19 -21.64
C SER A 627 -43.55 1.49 -22.92
N HIS A 628 -44.44 0.57 -23.37
CA HIS A 628 -45.22 0.71 -24.62
C HIS A 628 -44.33 1.05 -25.87
N GLY A 629 -43.10 0.61 -25.92
CA GLY A 629 -42.21 0.83 -27.03
C GLY A 629 -41.51 2.18 -27.04
N ALA A 630 -41.61 2.96 -25.97
CA ALA A 630 -40.89 4.23 -25.78
C ALA A 630 -39.93 4.11 -24.56
N GLY A 631 -38.66 4.51 -24.76
CA GLY A 631 -37.69 4.62 -23.65
C GLY A 631 -38.02 5.86 -22.79
N TYR A 632 -37.92 5.70 -21.48
CA TYR A 632 -38.04 6.80 -20.53
C TYR A 632 -36.95 6.71 -19.46
N THR A 633 -36.53 7.85 -18.95
CA THR A 633 -35.49 7.94 -17.93
C THR A 633 -36.11 7.85 -16.54
N VAL A 634 -35.56 7.00 -15.69
CA VAL A 634 -35.87 6.88 -14.27
C VAL A 634 -34.70 7.43 -13.48
N ARG A 635 -34.96 8.33 -12.53
CA ARG A 635 -33.96 8.92 -11.67
C ARG A 635 -33.28 7.85 -10.80
N TRP A 636 -32.06 8.11 -10.45
CA TRP A 636 -31.21 7.21 -9.67
C TRP A 636 -31.84 6.79 -8.31
N ASP A 637 -32.62 7.63 -7.66
CA ASP A 637 -33.29 7.38 -6.39
C ASP A 637 -34.57 6.53 -6.52
N GLU A 638 -35.12 6.41 -7.73
CA GLU A 638 -36.32 5.65 -8.04
C GLU A 638 -36.04 4.30 -8.73
N VAL A 639 -34.82 4.03 -9.17
CA VAL A 639 -34.45 2.83 -9.96
C VAL A 639 -34.87 1.53 -9.27
N GLU A 640 -34.75 1.42 -7.95
CA GLU A 640 -35.14 0.21 -7.20
C GLU A 640 -36.63 -0.15 -7.30
N GLN A 641 -37.49 0.81 -7.57
CA GLN A 641 -38.92 0.58 -7.73
C GLN A 641 -39.26 0.02 -9.12
N HIS A 642 -38.35 0.16 -10.08
CA HIS A 642 -38.54 -0.21 -11.48
C HIS A 642 -37.65 -1.38 -11.93
N MET A 643 -36.59 -1.74 -11.18
CA MET A 643 -35.68 -2.83 -11.52
C MET A 643 -36.40 -4.18 -11.67
N HIS A 644 -35.90 -5.04 -12.55
CA HIS A 644 -36.49 -6.33 -12.87
C HIS A 644 -35.90 -7.50 -12.09
N LEU A 645 -34.71 -7.31 -11.46
CA LEU A 645 -34.06 -8.27 -10.58
C LEU A 645 -34.26 -7.86 -9.11
N GLU A 646 -34.26 -8.82 -8.20
CA GLU A 646 -34.30 -8.56 -6.76
C GLU A 646 -32.97 -8.01 -6.25
N SER A 647 -33.05 -7.13 -5.24
CA SER A 647 -31.87 -6.57 -4.60
C SER A 647 -31.00 -7.66 -3.97
N CYS A 648 -29.69 -7.62 -4.26
CA CYS A 648 -28.73 -8.56 -3.71
C CYS A 648 -28.55 -8.41 -2.19
N LEU A 649 -28.76 -7.22 -1.64
CA LEU A 649 -28.70 -6.95 -0.20
C LEU A 649 -29.90 -7.50 0.58
N ARG A 650 -31.06 -7.70 -0.07
CA ARG A 650 -32.22 -8.36 0.55
C ARG A 650 -32.05 -9.87 0.59
N ALA A 651 -31.48 -10.47 -0.44
CA ALA A 651 -31.21 -11.89 -0.53
C ALA A 651 -30.24 -12.40 0.55
N GLU A 652 -29.26 -11.64 0.93
CA GLU A 652 -28.31 -12.02 2.01
C GLU A 652 -28.95 -12.02 3.41
N LYS A 653 -29.97 -11.22 3.66
CA LYS A 653 -30.69 -11.20 4.94
C LYS A 653 -31.63 -12.40 5.14
N GLU A 654 -31.97 -13.11 4.08
CA GLU A 654 -32.89 -14.28 4.12
C GLU A 654 -32.18 -15.64 4.15
N THR A 655 -30.81 -15.68 3.96
CA THR A 655 -30.05 -16.92 3.93
C THR A 655 -29.44 -17.36 5.27
N THR A 656 -29.96 -16.92 6.41
CA THR A 656 -29.72 -17.59 7.69
C THR A 656 -30.57 -18.88 7.74
N PRO A 657 -29.98 -20.07 7.93
CA PRO A 657 -30.76 -21.32 7.82
C PRO A 657 -31.79 -21.42 8.91
N ALA A 658 -33.03 -21.25 8.52
CA ALA A 658 -34.17 -21.58 9.35
C ALA A 658 -34.36 -23.12 9.37
N GLN A 659 -34.36 -23.70 10.58
CA GLN A 659 -34.69 -25.09 10.81
C GLN A 659 -36.06 -25.43 10.17
N GLU A 660 -36.06 -26.52 9.43
CA GLU A 660 -37.25 -27.11 8.84
C GLU A 660 -38.34 -27.35 9.91
N SER A 661 -39.46 -26.67 9.79
CA SER A 661 -40.72 -27.04 10.42
C SER A 661 -41.85 -26.97 9.42
N ALA A 662 -42.67 -28.03 9.42
CA ALA A 662 -43.71 -28.41 8.50
C ALA A 662 -44.75 -27.32 8.16
N PRO A 663 -45.52 -27.48 7.05
CA PRO A 663 -46.36 -26.42 6.47
C PRO A 663 -47.65 -26.19 7.27
N ARG A 664 -47.84 -24.94 7.67
CA ARG A 664 -49.15 -24.47 8.16
C ARG A 664 -49.68 -23.39 7.20
N GLY A 665 -50.96 -23.54 6.88
CA GLY A 665 -51.69 -22.71 5.95
C GLY A 665 -51.82 -21.21 6.33
N PRO A 666 -52.38 -20.35 5.46
CA PRO A 666 -52.28 -18.91 5.55
C PRO A 666 -53.13 -18.34 6.70
N SER A 667 -52.47 -17.57 7.58
CA SER A 667 -53.16 -16.78 8.61
C SER A 667 -52.96 -15.30 8.40
N ALA A 668 -54.00 -14.53 8.56
CA ALA A 668 -54.11 -13.07 8.34
C ALA A 668 -53.15 -12.22 9.20
N PRO A 669 -52.87 -10.94 8.81
CA PRO A 669 -51.90 -10.10 9.50
C PRO A 669 -52.34 -9.71 10.91
N ARG A 670 -51.48 -9.95 11.87
CA ARG A 670 -51.71 -9.59 13.29
C ARG A 670 -51.14 -8.20 13.58
N THR A 671 -51.95 -7.36 14.23
CA THR A 671 -51.59 -6.03 14.71
C THR A 671 -50.60 -6.08 15.88
N GLY A 672 -49.71 -5.07 16.04
CA GLY A 672 -48.64 -5.00 17.01
C GLY A 672 -48.97 -5.32 18.48
N ALA A 673 -50.20 -5.05 18.93
CA ALA A 673 -50.67 -5.37 20.30
C ALA A 673 -50.83 -6.87 20.60
N ALA A 674 -50.90 -7.72 19.57
CA ALA A 674 -50.99 -9.17 19.74
C ALA A 674 -49.59 -9.78 19.88
N LEU A 675 -48.60 -9.19 19.24
CA LEU A 675 -47.21 -9.59 19.29
C LEU A 675 -46.58 -9.29 20.67
N ASP A 676 -46.88 -8.12 21.26
CA ASP A 676 -46.43 -7.76 22.60
C ASP A 676 -46.97 -8.68 23.69
N LYS A 677 -48.21 -9.14 23.55
CA LYS A 677 -48.78 -10.13 24.50
C LYS A 677 -48.15 -11.51 24.36
N GLU A 678 -47.79 -11.90 23.15
CA GLU A 678 -47.17 -13.19 22.90
C GLU A 678 -45.72 -13.20 23.39
N LEU A 679 -44.97 -12.11 23.20
CA LEU A 679 -43.65 -11.89 23.76
C LEU A 679 -43.64 -11.86 25.29
N GLN A 680 -44.67 -11.25 25.91
CA GLN A 680 -44.81 -11.21 27.35
C GLN A 680 -45.16 -12.59 27.93
N ALA A 681 -45.98 -13.39 27.22
CA ALA A 681 -46.30 -14.76 27.61
C ALA A 681 -45.10 -15.72 27.47
N ILE A 682 -44.22 -15.49 26.47
CA ILE A 682 -42.99 -16.25 26.30
C ILE A 682 -41.99 -15.87 27.42
N TYR A 683 -41.90 -14.60 27.77
CA TYR A 683 -41.04 -14.12 28.84
C TYR A 683 -41.47 -14.68 30.22
N GLU A 684 -42.78 -14.65 30.53
CA GLU A 684 -43.34 -15.21 31.79
C GLU A 684 -43.19 -16.76 31.86
N ARG A 685 -43.16 -17.43 30.71
CA ARG A 685 -42.99 -18.90 30.65
C ARG A 685 -41.53 -19.31 30.84
N THR A 686 -40.59 -18.42 30.50
CA THR A 686 -39.16 -18.71 30.58
C THR A 686 -38.54 -18.22 31.88
N TYR A 687 -39.05 -17.12 32.45
CA TYR A 687 -38.41 -16.45 33.60
C TYR A 687 -39.31 -16.26 34.83
N GLY A 688 -40.58 -16.75 34.82
CA GLY A 688 -41.51 -16.62 35.94
C GLY A 688 -42.24 -15.28 36.02
N ALA A 689 -43.38 -15.24 36.74
CA ALA A 689 -44.30 -14.09 36.78
C ALA A 689 -43.66 -12.79 37.34
N VAL A 690 -43.68 -11.74 36.54
CA VAL A 690 -43.17 -10.40 36.93
C VAL A 690 -44.22 -9.66 37.72
N LYS A 691 -43.90 -9.25 38.94
CA LYS A 691 -44.78 -8.40 39.77
C LYS A 691 -44.86 -7.00 39.12
N GLN A 692 -46.07 -6.68 38.60
CA GLN A 692 -46.39 -5.36 38.09
C GLN A 692 -46.40 -4.32 39.19
N ASN A 693 -45.53 -3.34 39.10
CA ASN A 693 -45.70 -2.05 39.80
C ASN A 693 -46.40 -1.05 38.88
N ARG A 694 -47.45 -0.44 39.42
CA ARG A 694 -48.48 0.35 38.76
C ARG A 694 -47.99 1.72 38.26
N ALA A 695 -48.47 2.03 37.06
CA ALA A 695 -48.91 3.34 36.58
C ALA A 695 -47.86 4.45 36.37
N PHE A 696 -47.58 4.67 35.10
CA PHE A 696 -47.02 5.96 34.62
C PHE A 696 -48.22 6.81 34.10
N VAL A 697 -48.40 7.98 34.70
CA VAL A 697 -49.29 9.05 34.22
C VAL A 697 -48.40 10.19 33.70
N PRO A 698 -48.58 10.68 32.46
CA PRO A 698 -47.78 11.78 31.98
C PRO A 698 -48.26 13.12 32.60
N ARG A 699 -47.35 13.89 33.14
CA ARG A 699 -47.60 15.25 33.62
C ARG A 699 -46.62 16.22 32.95
N SER A 700 -47.19 17.16 32.24
CA SER A 700 -46.55 18.31 31.60
C SER A 700 -45.85 19.25 32.59
N GLU A 701 -44.73 19.79 32.15
CA GLU A 701 -44.06 21.05 32.42
C GLU A 701 -43.99 21.53 33.87
N ARG A 702 -42.80 21.53 34.43
CA ARG A 702 -42.12 22.69 35.04
C ARG A 702 -40.72 22.27 35.59
N GLU A 703 -39.71 23.00 35.14
CA GLU A 703 -38.36 22.95 35.58
C GLU A 703 -38.19 23.14 37.11
N LYS A 704 -37.42 22.23 37.75
CA LYS A 704 -36.64 22.47 38.97
C LYS A 704 -35.44 21.51 38.99
N PRO A 705 -34.27 21.89 39.48
CA PRO A 705 -33.05 21.11 39.40
C PRO A 705 -33.11 19.81 40.19
N VAL A 706 -32.77 18.69 39.48
CA VAL A 706 -32.69 17.37 40.08
C VAL A 706 -31.39 17.21 40.83
N PRO A 707 -31.38 16.73 42.08
CA PRO A 707 -30.16 16.37 42.77
C PRO A 707 -29.51 15.18 42.09
N GLN A 708 -28.19 15.28 41.87
CA GLN A 708 -27.39 14.17 41.33
C GLN A 708 -27.55 12.92 42.23
N PRO A 709 -27.77 11.74 41.69
CA PRO A 709 -27.77 10.50 42.45
C PRO A 709 -26.37 10.27 43.03
N LYS A 710 -26.24 10.07 44.32
CA LYS A 710 -25.00 9.62 44.95
C LYS A 710 -24.57 8.30 44.33
N ALA A 711 -23.40 8.28 43.73
CA ALA A 711 -22.78 7.07 43.23
C ALA A 711 -22.69 6.03 44.34
N LYS A 712 -23.13 4.81 44.13
CA LYS A 712 -22.90 3.69 45.04
C LYS A 712 -21.37 3.52 45.21
N PRO A 713 -20.89 3.22 46.40
CA PRO A 713 -19.46 3.03 46.63
C PRO A 713 -18.97 1.87 45.74
N ILE A 714 -17.88 2.09 45.02
CA ILE A 714 -17.22 1.08 44.17
C ILE A 714 -16.70 -0.02 45.10
N PRO A 715 -16.98 -1.32 44.83
CA PRO A 715 -16.45 -2.41 45.66
C PRO A 715 -14.90 -2.38 45.66
N ALA A 716 -14.31 -2.45 46.83
CA ALA A 716 -12.86 -2.45 47.05
C ALA A 716 -12.32 -3.90 47.01
N GLY A 717 -12.38 -4.55 45.85
CA GLY A 717 -11.89 -5.89 45.64
C GLY A 717 -11.10 -6.03 44.33
N PRO A 718 -10.40 -7.15 44.08
CA PRO A 718 -9.70 -7.39 42.85
C PRO A 718 -10.69 -7.32 41.65
N GLU A 719 -10.23 -6.75 40.56
CA GLU A 719 -10.99 -6.66 39.31
C GLU A 719 -10.97 -8.00 38.60
N TYR A 720 -12.13 -8.43 38.09
CA TYR A 720 -12.28 -9.63 37.26
C TYR A 720 -12.49 -9.27 35.80
N LEU A 721 -11.80 -9.98 34.91
CA LEU A 721 -11.96 -9.88 33.46
C LEU A 721 -12.41 -11.24 32.94
N LEU A 722 -13.64 -11.32 32.42
CA LEU A 722 -14.13 -12.46 31.68
C LEU A 722 -13.91 -12.23 30.20
N VAL A 723 -13.40 -13.26 29.49
CA VAL A 723 -13.05 -13.18 28.09
C VAL A 723 -13.72 -14.32 27.34
N ASP A 724 -14.52 -14.02 26.33
CA ASP A 724 -14.99 -15.01 25.39
C ASP A 724 -13.88 -15.40 24.43
N GLY A 725 -13.34 -16.61 24.58
CA GLY A 725 -12.13 -17.03 23.86
C GLY A 725 -12.31 -17.11 22.35
N TYR A 726 -13.42 -17.67 21.87
CA TYR A 726 -13.64 -17.77 20.42
C TYR A 726 -14.01 -16.44 19.79
N ASN A 727 -14.83 -15.64 20.45
CA ASN A 727 -15.13 -14.30 19.97
C ASN A 727 -13.87 -13.46 19.79
N ILE A 728 -12.92 -13.52 20.73
CA ILE A 728 -11.64 -12.81 20.62
C ILE A 728 -10.74 -13.43 19.56
N ILE A 729 -10.61 -14.78 19.48
CA ILE A 729 -9.79 -15.44 18.43
C ILE A 729 -10.25 -15.03 17.02
N PHE A 730 -11.55 -14.94 16.78
CA PHE A 730 -12.06 -14.59 15.47
C PHE A 730 -12.16 -13.07 15.22
N ALA A 731 -12.07 -12.24 16.26
CA ALA A 731 -12.05 -10.79 16.15
C ALA A 731 -10.65 -10.23 15.90
N TRP A 732 -9.58 -10.87 16.41
CA TRP A 732 -8.21 -10.39 16.23
C TRP A 732 -7.56 -11.05 15.01
N ASP A 733 -7.10 -10.25 14.06
CA ASP A 733 -6.58 -10.75 12.76
C ASP A 733 -5.40 -11.73 12.92
N GLU A 734 -4.52 -11.47 13.88
CA GLU A 734 -3.36 -12.31 14.18
C GLU A 734 -3.78 -13.72 14.64
N LEU A 735 -4.76 -13.81 15.56
CA LEU A 735 -5.27 -15.07 16.06
C LEU A 735 -6.14 -15.78 15.04
N LYS A 736 -6.91 -15.04 14.26
CA LYS A 736 -7.75 -15.55 13.19
C LYS A 736 -6.93 -16.21 12.08
N ALA A 737 -5.78 -15.64 11.73
CA ALA A 737 -4.85 -16.24 10.76
C ALA A 737 -4.33 -17.59 11.26
N VAL A 738 -3.94 -17.70 12.54
CA VAL A 738 -3.47 -18.96 13.15
C VAL A 738 -4.63 -19.98 13.28
N ALA A 739 -5.84 -19.50 13.61
CA ALA A 739 -7.02 -20.36 13.76
C ALA A 739 -7.48 -20.99 12.43
N ALA A 740 -7.17 -20.39 11.30
CA ALA A 740 -7.48 -20.92 9.97
C ALA A 740 -6.69 -22.22 9.69
N ASP A 741 -5.47 -22.34 10.22
CA ASP A 741 -4.63 -23.53 10.07
C ASP A 741 -4.79 -24.50 11.26
N HIS A 742 -4.70 -23.97 12.49
CA HIS A 742 -4.74 -24.78 13.72
C HIS A 742 -5.44 -24.03 14.87
N LEU A 743 -6.70 -24.41 15.16
CA LEU A 743 -7.52 -23.78 16.20
C LEU A 743 -6.91 -23.95 17.62
N ASP A 744 -6.27 -25.10 17.90
CA ASP A 744 -5.60 -25.34 19.18
C ASP A 744 -4.39 -24.41 19.38
N ALA A 745 -3.64 -24.14 18.33
CA ALA A 745 -2.52 -23.20 18.37
C ALA A 745 -3.01 -21.77 18.65
N ALA A 746 -4.14 -21.36 18.06
CA ALA A 746 -4.75 -20.06 18.32
C ALA A 746 -5.24 -19.92 19.77
N ARG A 747 -5.82 -21.00 20.36
CA ARG A 747 -6.18 -21.04 21.77
C ARG A 747 -4.97 -20.86 22.68
N GLN A 748 -3.90 -21.61 22.39
CA GLN A 748 -2.64 -21.53 23.14
C GLN A 748 -2.05 -20.12 23.08
N LEU A 749 -2.01 -19.52 21.90
CA LEU A 749 -1.48 -18.17 21.71
C LEU A 749 -2.31 -17.14 22.48
N LEU A 750 -3.65 -17.23 22.46
CA LEU A 750 -4.50 -16.35 23.25
C LEU A 750 -4.26 -16.52 24.76
N MET A 751 -4.10 -17.75 25.26
CA MET A 751 -3.78 -17.98 26.66
C MET A 751 -2.46 -17.33 27.05
N ASP A 752 -1.42 -17.44 26.25
CA ASP A 752 -0.11 -16.82 26.51
C ASP A 752 -0.18 -15.29 26.49
N ILE A 753 -0.92 -14.70 25.56
CA ILE A 753 -1.17 -13.26 25.50
C ILE A 753 -1.87 -12.77 26.78
N LEU A 754 -2.90 -13.48 27.23
CA LEU A 754 -3.66 -13.11 28.42
C LEU A 754 -2.87 -13.32 29.72
N CYS A 755 -1.95 -14.28 29.78
CA CYS A 755 -1.01 -14.42 30.89
C CYS A 755 -0.10 -13.20 31.02
N ASN A 756 0.44 -12.68 29.90
CA ASN A 756 1.25 -11.48 29.89
C ASN A 756 0.43 -10.24 30.32
N TYR A 757 -0.79 -10.11 29.80
CA TYR A 757 -1.71 -9.03 30.16
C TYR A 757 -2.05 -9.03 31.66
N GLN A 758 -2.37 -10.21 32.23
CA GLN A 758 -2.65 -10.38 33.65
C GLN A 758 -1.47 -9.95 34.54
N GLY A 759 -0.25 -10.31 34.13
CA GLY A 759 0.97 -9.96 34.85
C GLY A 759 1.16 -8.44 35.02
N VAL A 760 0.74 -7.64 34.05
CA VAL A 760 0.82 -6.17 34.06
C VAL A 760 -0.34 -5.55 34.82
N ARG A 761 -1.56 -5.97 34.50
CA ARG A 761 -2.79 -5.36 35.03
C ARG A 761 -3.20 -5.86 36.43
N GLN A 762 -2.64 -6.99 36.86
CA GLN A 762 -2.93 -7.66 38.16
C GLN A 762 -4.42 -7.90 38.43
N CYS A 763 -5.23 -8.06 37.38
CA CYS A 763 -6.64 -8.44 37.46
C CYS A 763 -6.78 -9.98 37.41
N ARG A 764 -7.92 -10.52 37.83
CA ARG A 764 -8.22 -11.96 37.70
C ARG A 764 -8.85 -12.23 36.34
N VAL A 765 -8.16 -12.97 35.49
CA VAL A 765 -8.64 -13.29 34.14
C VAL A 765 -9.27 -14.69 34.12
N ILE A 766 -10.51 -14.74 33.59
CA ILE A 766 -11.24 -15.99 33.34
C ILE A 766 -11.51 -16.04 31.83
N LEU A 767 -10.85 -16.95 31.14
CA LEU A 767 -11.00 -17.20 29.70
C LEU A 767 -11.97 -18.35 29.50
N VAL A 768 -13.04 -18.15 28.73
CA VAL A 768 -14.11 -19.12 28.53
C VAL A 768 -14.11 -19.62 27.08
N PHE A 769 -14.15 -20.93 26.89
CA PHE A 769 -14.28 -21.58 25.59
C PHE A 769 -15.50 -22.49 25.56
N ASP A 770 -16.23 -22.50 24.46
CA ASP A 770 -17.33 -23.46 24.21
C ASP A 770 -16.82 -24.88 24.07
N ALA A 771 -17.39 -25.82 24.84
CA ALA A 771 -17.06 -27.26 24.75
C ALA A 771 -17.49 -27.90 23.43
N TYR A 772 -18.46 -27.33 22.73
CA TYR A 772 -18.96 -27.79 21.42
C TYR A 772 -17.87 -28.01 20.36
N ARG A 773 -16.73 -27.34 20.48
CA ARG A 773 -15.58 -27.47 19.56
C ARG A 773 -14.42 -28.33 20.11
N VAL A 774 -14.61 -28.97 21.27
CA VAL A 774 -13.61 -29.84 21.89
C VAL A 774 -14.27 -31.21 22.17
N PRO A 775 -13.91 -32.30 21.44
CA PRO A 775 -14.56 -33.59 21.66
C PRO A 775 -14.21 -34.16 23.05
N PHE A 776 -15.24 -34.65 23.80
CA PHE A 776 -15.13 -35.41 25.05
C PHE A 776 -14.78 -34.65 26.34
N HIS A 777 -15.18 -33.38 26.55
CA HIS A 777 -14.93 -32.73 27.84
C HIS A 777 -16.20 -32.53 28.69
N LYS A 778 -16.08 -32.85 29.98
CA LYS A 778 -16.94 -32.35 31.08
C LYS A 778 -16.47 -30.93 31.41
N GLU A 779 -17.33 -30.09 32.05
CA GLU A 779 -16.92 -28.77 32.57
C GLU A 779 -15.57 -28.90 33.29
N GLU A 780 -14.55 -28.28 32.79
CA GLU A 780 -13.19 -28.33 33.35
C GLU A 780 -12.68 -26.90 33.53
N ILE A 781 -12.34 -26.56 34.76
CA ILE A 781 -11.69 -25.29 35.10
C ILE A 781 -10.20 -25.60 35.25
N VAL A 782 -9.40 -25.18 34.31
CA VAL A 782 -7.95 -25.40 34.29
C VAL A 782 -7.25 -24.10 34.68
N ALA A 783 -6.35 -24.16 35.67
CA ALA A 783 -5.44 -23.07 35.94
C ALA A 783 -4.30 -23.13 34.92
N TYR A 784 -4.22 -22.12 34.03
CA TYR A 784 -3.12 -21.96 33.07
C TYR A 784 -2.25 -20.80 33.50
N ASN A 785 -1.06 -21.09 34.02
CA ASN A 785 -0.14 -20.11 34.61
C ASN A 785 -0.84 -19.21 35.65
N ASN A 786 -1.09 -17.94 35.30
CA ASN A 786 -1.72 -16.91 36.14
C ASN A 786 -3.16 -16.59 35.75
N ILE A 787 -3.77 -17.33 34.81
CA ILE A 787 -5.16 -17.16 34.40
C ILE A 787 -5.98 -18.44 34.62
N HIS A 788 -7.29 -18.33 34.65
CA HIS A 788 -8.22 -19.47 34.72
C HIS A 788 -8.87 -19.67 33.34
N VAL A 789 -8.79 -20.89 32.81
CA VAL A 789 -9.44 -21.28 31.55
C VAL A 789 -10.59 -22.21 31.85
N VAL A 790 -11.75 -21.90 31.33
CA VAL A 790 -12.99 -22.66 31.51
C VAL A 790 -13.45 -23.21 30.17
N TYR A 791 -13.68 -24.50 30.13
CA TYR A 791 -14.38 -25.16 29.03
C TYR A 791 -15.80 -25.46 29.51
N THR A 792 -16.81 -24.93 28.79
CA THR A 792 -18.23 -25.06 29.19
C THR A 792 -18.74 -26.50 29.03
N LYS A 793 -19.90 -26.82 29.59
CA LYS A 793 -20.60 -28.11 29.39
C LYS A 793 -21.13 -28.22 27.96
N GLU A 794 -21.32 -29.44 27.49
CA GLU A 794 -21.78 -29.78 26.12
C GLU A 794 -23.11 -29.10 25.69
N ALA A 795 -23.87 -28.50 26.62
CA ALA A 795 -25.15 -27.79 26.37
C ALA A 795 -25.12 -26.34 26.86
N GLU A 796 -24.01 -25.80 27.33
CA GLU A 796 -23.88 -24.45 27.86
C GLU A 796 -22.89 -23.67 26.97
N THR A 797 -23.34 -22.52 26.40
CA THR A 797 -22.50 -21.66 25.58
C THR A 797 -21.58 -20.80 26.46
N ALA A 798 -20.47 -20.28 25.88
CA ALA A 798 -19.58 -19.35 26.59
C ALA A 798 -20.35 -18.11 27.04
N ASP A 799 -21.26 -17.59 26.24
CA ASP A 799 -22.09 -16.44 26.55
C ASP A 799 -22.94 -16.69 27.81
N ALA A 800 -23.65 -17.86 27.89
CA ALA A 800 -24.47 -18.23 29.04
C ALA A 800 -23.63 -18.38 30.31
N TYR A 801 -22.44 -18.94 30.22
CA TYR A 801 -21.50 -19.06 31.33
C TYR A 801 -20.98 -17.70 31.79
N ILE A 802 -20.60 -16.81 30.86
CA ILE A 802 -20.12 -15.45 31.16
C ILE A 802 -21.23 -14.63 31.79
N GLU A 803 -22.46 -14.69 31.29
CA GLU A 803 -23.62 -14.01 31.85
C GLU A 803 -23.86 -14.42 33.32
N LYS A 804 -23.92 -15.70 33.59
CA LYS A 804 -24.14 -16.25 34.93
C LYS A 804 -23.01 -15.85 35.90
N THR A 805 -21.78 -16.05 35.48
CA THR A 805 -20.58 -15.79 36.29
C THR A 805 -20.39 -14.30 36.54
N SER A 806 -20.62 -13.44 35.51
CA SER A 806 -20.54 -11.99 35.67
C SER A 806 -21.58 -11.48 36.68
N HIS A 807 -22.81 -12.01 36.65
CA HIS A 807 -23.85 -11.67 37.63
C HIS A 807 -23.51 -12.08 39.07
N GLU A 808 -22.89 -13.23 39.27
CA GLU A 808 -22.46 -13.70 40.56
C GLU A 808 -21.34 -12.87 41.14
N ILE A 809 -20.30 -12.58 40.34
CA ILE A 809 -19.08 -11.86 40.77
C ILE A 809 -19.36 -10.36 40.89
N ALA A 810 -20.21 -9.74 40.08
CA ALA A 810 -20.51 -8.32 40.09
C ALA A 810 -21.20 -7.83 41.41
N LYS A 811 -21.69 -8.74 42.27
CA LYS A 811 -22.23 -8.39 43.56
C LYS A 811 -21.19 -7.83 44.52
N ASP A 812 -19.97 -8.38 44.45
CA ASP A 812 -18.91 -8.10 45.44
C ASP A 812 -17.63 -7.53 44.82
N HIS A 813 -17.47 -7.65 43.48
CA HIS A 813 -16.27 -7.29 42.73
C HIS A 813 -16.56 -6.48 41.48
N ARG A 814 -15.56 -5.81 40.99
CA ARG A 814 -15.59 -5.11 39.69
C ARG A 814 -15.40 -6.12 38.56
N VAL A 815 -16.33 -6.21 37.63
CA VAL A 815 -16.30 -7.17 36.54
C VAL A 815 -16.25 -6.43 35.20
N ARG A 816 -15.33 -6.85 34.33
CA ARG A 816 -15.29 -6.46 32.91
C ARG A 816 -15.49 -7.71 32.05
N VAL A 817 -16.16 -7.54 30.92
CA VAL A 817 -16.42 -8.62 29.97
C VAL A 817 -15.93 -8.19 28.60
N ALA A 818 -15.03 -9.00 28.01
CA ALA A 818 -14.45 -8.77 26.69
C ALA A 818 -15.08 -9.76 25.69
N THR A 819 -15.91 -9.22 24.78
CA THR A 819 -16.59 -9.98 23.71
C THR A 819 -16.82 -9.08 22.51
N SER A 820 -16.93 -9.66 21.31
CA SER A 820 -17.31 -8.97 20.07
C SER A 820 -18.84 -9.02 19.82
N ASP A 821 -19.61 -9.86 20.53
CA ASP A 821 -21.05 -10.00 20.33
C ASP A 821 -21.81 -8.79 20.90
N GLY A 822 -22.57 -8.10 20.02
CA GLY A 822 -23.34 -6.92 20.40
C GLY A 822 -24.56 -7.21 21.29
N MET A 823 -25.12 -8.42 21.25
CA MET A 823 -26.27 -8.83 22.07
C MET A 823 -25.83 -9.17 23.50
N GLU A 824 -24.75 -9.92 23.67
CA GLU A 824 -24.13 -10.23 24.95
C GLU A 824 -23.69 -8.95 25.67
N GLN A 825 -23.13 -8.00 24.93
CA GLN A 825 -22.72 -6.69 25.46
C GLN A 825 -23.87 -5.89 26.11
N LEU A 826 -25.10 -6.01 25.58
CA LEU A 826 -26.28 -5.32 26.12
C LEU A 826 -26.78 -5.97 27.42
N ILE A 827 -26.74 -7.31 27.52
CA ILE A 827 -27.16 -8.08 28.68
C ILE A 827 -26.22 -7.82 29.86
N VAL A 828 -24.92 -7.85 29.61
CA VAL A 828 -23.87 -7.61 30.62
C VAL A 828 -23.97 -6.20 31.23
N LEU A 829 -24.26 -5.16 30.43
CA LEU A 829 -24.50 -3.79 30.91
C LEU A 829 -25.70 -3.68 31.87
N GLY A 830 -26.77 -4.45 31.59
CA GLY A 830 -27.97 -4.50 32.47
C GLY A 830 -27.70 -5.09 33.85
N GLN A 831 -26.62 -5.84 34.02
CA GLN A 831 -26.26 -6.57 35.26
C GLN A 831 -25.16 -5.88 36.07
N GLY A 832 -24.64 -4.75 35.63
CA GLY A 832 -23.68 -3.92 36.39
C GLY A 832 -22.19 -4.22 36.11
N ALA A 833 -21.88 -5.09 35.13
CA ALA A 833 -20.52 -5.31 34.66
C ALA A 833 -20.13 -4.28 33.58
N LEU A 834 -18.84 -3.97 33.47
CA LEU A 834 -18.31 -3.04 32.47
C LEU A 834 -18.00 -3.78 31.17
N ARG A 835 -18.48 -3.23 30.07
CA ARG A 835 -18.26 -3.73 28.72
C ARG A 835 -16.87 -3.37 28.20
N LEU A 836 -16.22 -4.31 27.51
CA LEU A 836 -14.99 -4.11 26.76
C LEU A 836 -15.14 -4.73 25.37
N SER A 837 -15.09 -3.92 24.31
CA SER A 837 -15.14 -4.45 22.93
C SER A 837 -13.83 -5.19 22.59
N ALA A 838 -13.88 -6.12 21.63
CA ALA A 838 -12.70 -6.86 21.20
C ALA A 838 -11.56 -5.92 20.74
N ASP A 839 -11.87 -4.84 20.03
CA ASP A 839 -10.87 -3.85 19.55
C ASP A 839 -10.28 -3.03 20.70
N SER A 840 -11.14 -2.57 21.64
CA SER A 840 -10.66 -1.86 22.83
C SER A 840 -9.79 -2.76 23.69
N PHE A 841 -10.16 -4.04 23.78
CA PHE A 841 -9.39 -5.04 24.51
C PHE A 841 -8.05 -5.34 23.82
N HIS A 842 -8.03 -5.46 22.50
CA HIS A 842 -6.79 -5.58 21.72
C HIS A 842 -5.84 -4.42 21.99
N THR A 843 -6.35 -3.19 21.96
CA THR A 843 -5.56 -1.99 22.25
C THR A 843 -4.97 -2.03 23.66
N GLU A 844 -5.75 -2.43 24.67
CA GLU A 844 -5.25 -2.55 26.06
C GLU A 844 -4.17 -3.64 26.19
N VAL A 845 -4.33 -4.76 25.49
CA VAL A 845 -3.36 -5.88 25.48
C VAL A 845 -2.05 -5.46 24.81
N MET A 846 -2.13 -4.74 23.69
CA MET A 846 -0.94 -4.21 23.00
C MET A 846 -0.20 -3.18 23.86
N GLN A 847 -0.91 -2.29 24.56
CA GLN A 847 -0.30 -1.35 25.49
C GLN A 847 0.40 -2.06 26.66
N ALA A 848 -0.23 -3.09 27.24
CA ALA A 848 0.40 -3.89 28.28
C ALA A 848 1.68 -4.59 27.77
N GLY A 849 1.68 -5.08 26.53
CA GLY A 849 2.86 -5.65 25.89
C GLY A 849 3.99 -4.64 25.70
N GLU A 850 3.67 -3.38 25.41
CA GLU A 850 4.68 -2.30 25.32
C GLU A 850 5.22 -1.91 26.70
N GLU A 851 4.38 -1.85 27.73
CA GLU A 851 4.79 -1.61 29.12
C GLU A 851 5.79 -2.69 29.59
N ILE A 852 5.57 -3.97 29.23
CA ILE A 852 6.51 -5.07 29.50
C ILE A 852 7.85 -4.81 28.80
N ARG A 853 7.82 -4.50 27.50
CA ARG A 853 9.04 -4.24 26.73
C ARG A 853 9.84 -3.06 27.27
N GLU A 854 9.15 -2.01 27.67
CA GLU A 854 9.79 -0.83 28.26
C GLU A 854 10.39 -1.14 29.64
N THR A 855 9.68 -1.91 30.47
CA THR A 855 10.16 -2.37 31.78
C THR A 855 11.39 -3.27 31.62
N LEU A 856 11.39 -4.21 30.67
CA LEU A 856 12.55 -5.04 30.35
C LEU A 856 13.73 -4.20 29.84
N ARG A 857 13.49 -3.20 29.00
CA ARG A 857 14.54 -2.27 28.55
C ARG A 857 15.14 -1.47 29.72
N ARG A 858 14.33 -1.05 30.71
CA ARG A 858 14.80 -0.35 31.92
C ARG A 858 15.62 -1.27 32.81
N LEU A 859 15.18 -2.51 32.99
CA LEU A 859 15.91 -3.53 33.76
C LEU A 859 17.26 -3.85 33.11
N ASN A 860 17.29 -4.13 31.80
CA ASN A 860 18.51 -4.37 31.04
C ASN A 860 19.47 -3.17 31.02
N ARG A 861 18.97 -1.93 31.06
CA ARG A 861 19.80 -0.73 31.24
C ARG A 861 20.39 -0.64 32.64
N ARG A 862 19.62 -1.00 33.69
CA ARG A 862 20.14 -1.06 35.09
C ARG A 862 21.21 -2.11 35.24
N GLU A 863 20.99 -3.34 34.79
CA GLU A 863 22.00 -4.41 34.84
C GLU A 863 23.28 -4.04 34.08
N ARG A 864 23.17 -3.40 32.90
CA ARG A 864 24.34 -2.90 32.17
C ARG A 864 25.04 -1.76 32.90
N SER A 865 24.30 -0.85 33.53
CA SER A 865 24.86 0.25 34.33
C SER A 865 25.59 -0.28 35.56
N ASP A 866 25.00 -1.27 36.25
CA ASP A 866 25.60 -1.88 37.43
C ASP A 866 26.82 -2.71 37.09
N ALA A 867 26.78 -3.48 35.96
CA ALA A 867 27.96 -4.23 35.47
C ALA A 867 29.12 -3.32 35.01
N VAL A 868 28.80 -2.17 34.40
CA VAL A 868 29.81 -1.17 34.02
C VAL A 868 30.38 -0.48 35.26
N ALA A 869 29.55 -0.14 36.26
CA ALA A 869 29.99 0.45 37.50
C ALA A 869 30.89 -0.51 38.33
N GLU A 870 30.56 -1.80 38.32
CA GLU A 870 31.36 -2.83 38.95
C GLU A 870 32.68 -3.10 38.20
N ALA A 871 32.66 -3.09 36.87
CA ALA A 871 33.85 -3.19 36.03
C ALA A 871 34.80 -1.97 36.23
N LEU A 872 34.23 -0.76 36.33
CA LEU A 872 34.98 0.45 36.66
C LEU A 872 35.56 0.43 38.07
N ARG A 873 34.84 -0.09 39.06
CA ARG A 873 35.37 -0.29 40.42
C ARG A 873 36.55 -1.26 40.45
N ARG A 874 36.42 -2.44 39.82
CA ARG A 874 37.51 -3.41 39.68
C ARG A 874 38.73 -2.86 38.94
N ALA A 875 38.48 -2.03 37.90
CA ALA A 875 39.56 -1.36 37.17
C ALA A 875 40.29 -0.29 38.05
N ALA A 876 39.56 0.42 38.88
CA ALA A 876 40.14 1.41 39.82
C ALA A 876 40.90 0.74 40.98
N GLU A 877 40.41 -0.39 41.52
CA GLU A 877 41.11 -1.21 42.54
C GLU A 877 42.44 -1.78 41.97
N ASN A 878 42.43 -2.26 40.73
CA ASN A 878 43.66 -2.76 40.06
C ASN A 878 44.63 -1.65 39.65
N ALA A 879 44.19 -0.39 39.52
CA ALA A 879 45.08 0.75 39.23
C ALA A 879 45.66 1.40 40.50
N GLY A 880 45.11 1.12 41.66
CA GLY A 880 45.63 1.59 42.97
C GLY A 880 46.68 0.72 43.63
N GLU A 881 46.94 -0.49 43.04
CA GLU A 881 47.96 -1.43 43.49
C GLU A 881 49.24 -1.42 42.64
N LYS A 882 49.46 -0.40 41.81
CA LYS A 882 50.71 -0.21 41.07
C LYS A 882 51.42 1.06 41.46
#